data_6891258da7a487c5c04afc409946e95d
#
_entry.id   6891258da7a487c5c04afc409946e95d
#
_cell.length_a   1.000
_cell.length_b   1.000
_cell.length_c   1.000
_cell.angle_alpha   90.00
_cell.angle_beta   90.00
_cell.angle_gamma   90.00
#
_symmetry.space_group_name_H-M   'P 1'
#
loop_
_entity.id
_entity.type
_entity.pdbx_description
1 polymer ?
#
loop_
_entity_poly.entity_id
_entity_poly.type
_entity_poly.pdbx_seq_one_letter_code
_entity_poly.pdbx_strand_id
1 'polypeptide(L)'
;MQSVDTIVAQSGTTQVEPEPTKLVAGPLSVEFQDGALRYLRYAGEEVVRAISFLARDENWGTHALHLGDIHIEEASDRFEVRFTGACGPTGSELRLHASIVGRADGTLEFRTNATLEGDLLTNRTGFVVLHPLDVSGKPVVVETVDGERRDTRFPERIDPLQPFRNIRALTTQHTDTLSAEVRLEGDTFEMEDQRNWSDASFKTYVRPLALPWPYTLEKGSTLEQAVMVRIHAPGRAGAQAAAAQPARVVLGAATAQAIPGLGIGIRAEHLPDASRHVDALRELKPACFIAHVDVRDDDLRSVLPAFARLSDASSVPYVLEVVLKGDGGDPQQEMARVADALHGHKSPVALQVSPAPDLKAVLPGSPWPPCPSFDEVFAAARAGFPGTPLGGGTFAYFTEFNRKRPPFAQIDYATFTTCPIVHAPDDRSVMETLDTLPFIAASAAALAGRTPLRVGPSTIAARDNPYGSATLANEPGAAGRRICLTDNDPRQRGLFGAAWNLGYFAAFANGGIEHIALSELTGPRGLFDGERPTPLYHLLASLAAARGAKRVETRVERGALPLAALAVANTGSARTLWIANLAAQQQTVELETGGKKTTIARWRTGTDYTRTPAPVGFDASTLTLDPYETVELHIGT
;
A
#
# COMPACT_ATOMS: atom_id res chain seq x y z
N MET A 1 6.92 -5.97 28.50
CA MET A 1 7.84 -5.58 27.43
C MET A 1 8.17 -6.84 26.63
N GLN A 2 7.91 -6.88 25.33
CA GLN A 2 8.27 -8.01 24.47
C GLN A 2 9.80 -8.14 24.38
N SER A 3 10.32 -9.36 24.17
CA SER A 3 11.77 -9.53 23.93
C SER A 3 12.15 -8.95 22.55
N VAL A 4 13.39 -8.53 22.40
CA VAL A 4 13.93 -8.05 21.11
C VAL A 4 13.77 -9.10 20.02
N ASP A 5 14.01 -10.37 20.34
CA ASP A 5 13.82 -11.49 19.38
C ASP A 5 12.37 -11.63 18.92
N THR A 6 11.41 -11.39 19.81
CA THR A 6 9.98 -11.39 19.45
C THR A 6 9.64 -10.24 18.50
N ILE A 7 10.13 -9.04 18.77
CA ILE A 7 9.90 -7.85 17.93
C ILE A 7 10.51 -8.08 16.54
N VAL A 8 11.75 -8.58 16.47
CA VAL A 8 12.41 -8.88 15.20
C VAL A 8 11.68 -9.98 14.42
N ALA A 9 11.23 -11.05 15.11
CA ALA A 9 10.46 -12.11 14.45
C ALA A 9 9.13 -11.59 13.87
N GLN A 10 8.49 -10.65 14.55
CA GLN A 10 7.23 -10.05 14.09
C GLN A 10 7.45 -9.03 12.96
N SER A 11 8.32 -8.04 13.16
CA SER A 11 8.46 -6.87 12.28
C SER A 11 9.78 -6.80 11.49
N GLY A 12 10.69 -7.76 11.66
CA GLY A 12 12.00 -7.77 10.98
C GLY A 12 12.98 -6.69 11.46
N THR A 13 12.61 -5.86 12.43
CA THR A 13 13.43 -4.74 12.94
C THR A 13 13.39 -4.65 14.46
N THR A 14 14.44 -4.08 15.04
CA THR A 14 14.48 -3.73 16.48
C THR A 14 13.77 -2.40 16.77
N GLN A 15 13.40 -1.63 15.74
CA GLN A 15 12.68 -0.37 15.93
C GLN A 15 11.26 -0.65 16.47
N VAL A 16 10.95 -0.10 17.62
CA VAL A 16 9.61 -0.13 18.22
C VAL A 16 8.85 1.11 17.78
N GLU A 17 7.59 0.95 17.39
CA GLU A 17 6.71 2.09 17.16
C GLU A 17 6.21 2.66 18.50
N PRO A 18 6.18 3.99 18.65
CA PRO A 18 5.63 4.60 19.86
C PRO A 18 4.11 4.38 19.92
N GLU A 19 3.60 4.14 21.12
CA GLU A 19 2.16 4.06 21.34
C GLU A 19 1.55 5.47 21.29
N PRO A 20 0.45 5.68 20.55
CA PRO A 20 -0.22 6.96 20.51
C PRO A 20 -0.94 7.27 21.82
N THR A 21 -1.01 8.55 22.17
CA THR A 21 -1.84 9.01 23.30
C THR A 21 -3.30 9.08 22.85
N LYS A 22 -4.16 8.31 23.51
CA LYS A 22 -5.60 8.34 23.24
C LYS A 22 -6.23 9.48 24.06
N LEU A 23 -6.93 10.40 23.40
CA LEU A 23 -7.64 11.52 23.98
C LEU A 23 -9.15 11.33 23.82
N VAL A 24 -9.91 11.62 24.88
CA VAL A 24 -11.36 11.38 24.91
C VAL A 24 -12.09 12.58 25.51
N ALA A 25 -13.21 12.97 24.89
CA ALA A 25 -14.16 13.96 25.40
C ALA A 25 -15.58 13.44 25.13
N GLY A 26 -16.21 12.81 26.12
CA GLY A 26 -17.51 12.15 25.94
C GLY A 26 -17.49 11.12 24.80
N PRO A 27 -18.34 11.28 23.75
CA PRO A 27 -18.35 10.38 22.60
C PRO A 27 -17.22 10.64 21.59
N LEU A 28 -16.51 11.78 21.68
CA LEU A 28 -15.40 12.13 20.82
C LEU A 28 -14.12 11.43 21.30
N SER A 29 -13.40 10.78 20.40
CA SER A 29 -12.08 10.21 20.68
C SER A 29 -11.14 10.42 19.50
N VAL A 30 -9.83 10.54 19.78
CA VAL A 30 -8.78 10.70 18.79
C VAL A 30 -7.46 10.16 19.35
N GLU A 31 -6.54 9.79 18.50
CA GLU A 31 -5.17 9.43 18.86
C GLU A 31 -4.23 10.58 18.50
N PHE A 32 -3.39 11.00 19.45
CA PHE A 32 -2.35 12.02 19.26
C PHE A 32 -0.98 11.33 19.22
N GLN A 33 -0.23 11.61 18.18
CA GLN A 33 1.13 11.08 17.99
C GLN A 33 1.94 12.02 17.11
N ASP A 34 3.17 12.32 17.51
CA ASP A 34 4.16 13.09 16.73
C ASP A 34 3.60 14.43 16.18
N GLY A 35 2.73 15.12 16.97
CA GLY A 35 2.12 16.39 16.58
C GLY A 35 0.95 16.27 15.60
N ALA A 36 0.48 15.07 15.33
CA ALA A 36 -0.64 14.78 14.45
C ALA A 36 -1.79 14.07 15.19
N LEU A 37 -2.98 14.17 14.63
CA LEU A 37 -4.16 13.44 15.09
C LEU A 37 -4.49 12.31 14.12
N ARG A 38 -4.88 11.14 14.66
CA ARG A 38 -5.38 10.01 13.86
C ARG A 38 -6.67 9.47 14.43
N TYR A 39 -7.52 8.93 13.55
CA TYR A 39 -8.77 8.25 13.90
C TYR A 39 -9.69 9.08 14.78
N LEU A 40 -10.04 10.29 14.33
CA LEU A 40 -11.10 11.05 14.98
C LEU A 40 -12.42 10.29 14.83
N ARG A 41 -12.94 9.83 15.96
CA ARG A 41 -14.20 9.06 16.02
C ARG A 41 -15.22 9.75 16.90
N TYR A 42 -16.48 9.56 16.54
CA TYR A 42 -17.60 9.99 17.35
C TYR A 42 -18.54 8.80 17.61
N ALA A 43 -18.74 8.45 18.86
CA ALA A 43 -19.47 7.25 19.27
C ALA A 43 -18.98 5.97 18.55
N GLY A 44 -17.65 5.86 18.32
CA GLY A 44 -17.00 4.74 17.66
C GLY A 44 -16.89 4.83 16.13
N GLU A 45 -17.69 5.67 15.47
CA GLU A 45 -17.65 5.89 14.00
C GLU A 45 -16.50 6.83 13.62
N GLU A 46 -15.67 6.45 12.68
CA GLU A 46 -14.57 7.27 12.19
C GLU A 46 -15.10 8.39 11.26
N VAL A 47 -14.76 9.63 11.56
CA VAL A 47 -15.19 10.81 10.77
C VAL A 47 -14.03 11.50 10.05
N VAL A 48 -12.80 11.44 10.62
CA VAL A 48 -11.58 11.92 9.99
C VAL A 48 -10.47 10.92 10.28
N ARG A 49 -9.73 10.51 9.25
CA ARG A 49 -8.62 9.56 9.35
C ARG A 49 -7.40 10.18 10.03
N ALA A 50 -7.01 11.40 9.62
CA ALA A 50 -5.88 12.10 10.22
C ALA A 50 -5.94 13.62 9.98
N ILE A 51 -5.31 14.38 10.88
CA ILE A 51 -5.04 15.82 10.71
C ILE A 51 -3.58 16.04 11.11
N SER A 52 -2.76 16.57 10.19
CA SER A 52 -1.35 16.85 10.43
C SER A 52 -0.94 18.19 9.81
N PHE A 53 0.01 18.88 10.45
CA PHE A 53 0.71 20.03 9.87
C PHE A 53 2.09 19.55 9.40
N LEU A 54 2.47 19.85 8.16
CA LEU A 54 3.73 19.39 7.59
C LEU A 54 4.38 20.47 6.72
N ALA A 55 5.71 20.36 6.52
CA ALA A 55 6.47 21.11 5.53
C ALA A 55 7.20 20.14 4.60
N ARG A 56 7.02 20.32 3.28
CA ARG A 56 7.70 19.56 2.23
C ARG A 56 8.88 20.35 1.70
N ASP A 57 10.00 19.68 1.49
CA ASP A 57 11.13 20.27 0.76
C ASP A 57 10.82 20.42 -0.75
N GLU A 58 11.77 20.97 -1.50
CA GLU A 58 11.68 21.15 -2.95
C GLU A 58 11.66 19.85 -3.75
N ASN A 59 11.96 18.71 -3.13
CA ASN A 59 11.94 17.37 -3.72
C ASN A 59 10.75 16.53 -3.24
N TRP A 60 9.74 17.13 -2.58
CA TRP A 60 8.58 16.48 -1.97
C TRP A 60 8.88 15.62 -0.75
N GLY A 61 10.11 15.64 -0.22
CA GLY A 61 10.43 15.07 1.08
C GLY A 61 9.69 15.79 2.21
N THR A 62 9.43 15.13 3.33
CA THR A 62 8.81 15.76 4.51
C THR A 62 9.89 16.06 5.54
N HIS A 63 10.01 17.31 5.96
CA HIS A 63 10.83 17.66 7.10
C HIS A 63 10.24 17.06 8.38
N ALA A 64 11.08 16.38 9.16
CA ALA A 64 10.67 15.85 10.46
C ALA A 64 10.27 16.99 11.41
N LEU A 65 9.10 16.87 12.03
CA LEU A 65 8.66 17.81 13.07
C LEU A 65 9.22 17.36 14.43
N HIS A 66 10.06 18.20 15.01
CA HIS A 66 10.60 17.98 16.35
C HIS A 66 9.73 18.72 17.37
N LEU A 67 9.07 17.96 18.23
CA LEU A 67 8.14 18.51 19.24
C LEU A 67 8.87 18.95 20.50
N GLY A 68 8.38 20.02 21.11
CA GLY A 68 8.77 20.49 22.43
C GLY A 68 7.56 20.96 23.23
N ASP A 69 7.71 21.09 24.54
CA ASP A 69 6.74 21.68 25.46
C ASP A 69 5.30 21.12 25.29
N ILE A 70 5.17 19.79 25.28
CA ILE A 70 3.86 19.14 25.12
C ILE A 70 3.10 19.19 26.45
N HIS A 71 1.92 19.82 26.43
CA HIS A 71 0.98 19.89 27.56
C HIS A 71 -0.34 19.27 27.14
N ILE A 72 -0.84 18.29 27.91
CA ILE A 72 -2.11 17.62 27.68
C ILE A 72 -2.97 17.80 28.93
N GLU A 73 -4.18 18.32 28.73
CA GLU A 73 -5.20 18.45 29.77
C GLU A 73 -6.45 17.70 29.33
N GLU A 74 -6.98 16.83 30.19
CA GLU A 74 -8.19 16.05 29.91
C GLU A 74 -9.24 16.26 31.03
N ALA A 75 -10.49 16.40 30.60
CA ALA A 75 -11.68 16.37 31.42
C ALA A 75 -12.71 15.44 30.76
N SER A 76 -13.81 15.13 31.45
CA SER A 76 -14.83 14.20 30.93
C SER A 76 -15.51 14.67 29.64
N ASP A 77 -15.54 15.99 29.41
CA ASP A 77 -16.23 16.63 28.28
C ASP A 77 -15.30 17.44 27.37
N ARG A 78 -13.98 17.48 27.68
CA ARG A 78 -12.98 18.23 26.91
C ARG A 78 -11.59 17.64 27.07
N PHE A 79 -10.81 17.71 26.00
CA PHE A 79 -9.35 17.62 26.08
C PHE A 79 -8.70 18.83 25.39
N GLU A 80 -7.49 19.16 25.83
CA GLU A 80 -6.65 20.17 25.19
C GLU A 80 -5.21 19.70 25.11
N VAL A 81 -4.59 19.86 23.93
CA VAL A 81 -3.17 19.63 23.70
C VAL A 81 -2.54 20.93 23.23
N ARG A 82 -1.45 21.37 23.86
CA ARG A 82 -0.61 22.46 23.39
C ARG A 82 0.81 21.94 23.22
N PHE A 83 1.46 22.35 22.15
CA PHE A 83 2.86 21.99 21.94
C PHE A 83 3.57 23.03 21.07
N THR A 84 4.91 23.07 21.20
CA THR A 84 5.77 23.74 20.24
C THR A 84 6.37 22.72 19.28
N GLY A 85 6.81 23.17 18.10
CA GLY A 85 7.46 22.31 17.14
C GLY A 85 8.42 23.09 16.26
N ALA A 86 9.42 22.39 15.72
CA ALA A 86 10.34 22.93 14.74
C ALA A 86 10.58 21.91 13.62
N CYS A 87 10.64 22.39 12.37
CA CYS A 87 11.01 21.57 11.21
C CYS A 87 11.72 22.41 10.15
N GLY A 88 12.50 21.77 9.29
CA GLY A 88 13.27 22.43 8.23
C GLY A 88 14.78 22.36 8.46
N PRO A 89 15.57 22.89 7.51
CA PRO A 89 17.03 22.93 7.60
C PRO A 89 17.52 23.86 8.71
N THR A 90 18.66 23.57 9.32
CA THR A 90 19.29 24.44 10.31
C THR A 90 19.47 25.85 9.78
N GLY A 91 18.96 26.84 10.53
CA GLY A 91 19.00 28.27 10.17
C GLY A 91 17.86 28.73 9.25
N SER A 92 17.00 27.82 8.82
CA SER A 92 15.77 28.09 8.06
C SER A 92 14.59 27.31 8.65
N GLU A 93 14.61 27.10 9.99
CA GLU A 93 13.56 26.36 10.64
C GLU A 93 12.24 27.14 10.64
N LEU A 94 11.16 26.39 10.40
CA LEU A 94 9.81 26.80 10.69
C LEU A 94 9.51 26.38 12.13
N ARG A 95 9.25 27.37 13.00
CA ARG A 95 8.83 27.15 14.40
C ARG A 95 7.35 27.36 14.53
N LEU A 96 6.67 26.44 15.19
CA LEU A 96 5.23 26.51 15.36
C LEU A 96 4.81 26.39 16.83
N HIS A 97 3.71 27.06 17.14
CA HIS A 97 2.90 26.84 18.32
C HIS A 97 1.58 26.23 17.86
N ALA A 98 1.20 25.12 18.46
CA ALA A 98 -0.01 24.40 18.12
C ALA A 98 -0.94 24.25 19.32
N SER A 99 -2.24 24.32 19.07
CA SER A 99 -3.28 23.98 20.03
C SER A 99 -4.34 23.09 19.41
N ILE A 100 -4.75 22.05 20.15
CA ILE A 100 -5.79 21.11 19.75
C ILE A 100 -6.82 21.08 20.89
N VAL A 101 -8.09 21.34 20.58
CA VAL A 101 -9.16 21.30 21.55
C VAL A 101 -10.30 20.45 21.02
N GLY A 102 -10.61 19.35 21.72
CA GLY A 102 -11.78 18.51 21.42
C GLY A 102 -12.82 18.60 22.54
N ARG A 103 -14.11 18.54 22.19
CA ARG A 103 -15.24 18.64 23.12
C ARG A 103 -16.28 17.55 22.88
N ALA A 104 -17.00 17.21 23.95
CA ALA A 104 -18.05 16.19 23.92
C ALA A 104 -19.23 16.52 22.97
N ASP A 105 -19.40 17.79 22.62
CA ASP A 105 -20.42 18.24 21.67
C ASP A 105 -20.09 17.87 20.20
N GLY A 106 -18.94 17.24 19.95
CA GLY A 106 -18.49 16.85 18.62
C GLY A 106 -17.69 17.93 17.91
N THR A 107 -17.21 18.97 18.63
CA THR A 107 -16.31 19.96 18.04
C THR A 107 -14.84 19.61 18.31
N LEU A 108 -14.00 19.76 17.27
CA LEU A 108 -12.54 19.70 17.40
C LEU A 108 -11.95 20.87 16.62
N GLU A 109 -10.96 21.52 17.21
CA GLU A 109 -10.19 22.59 16.60
C GLU A 109 -8.70 22.29 16.72
N PHE A 110 -7.98 22.36 15.60
CA PHE A 110 -6.53 22.26 15.55
C PHE A 110 -5.98 23.53 14.88
N ARG A 111 -5.32 24.38 15.66
CA ARG A 111 -4.71 25.63 15.19
C ARG A 111 -3.19 25.56 15.25
N THR A 112 -2.55 26.20 14.28
CA THR A 112 -1.10 26.43 14.27
C THR A 112 -0.80 27.88 13.95
N ASN A 113 0.20 28.42 14.67
CA ASN A 113 0.85 29.68 14.33
C ASN A 113 2.35 29.39 14.17
N ALA A 114 2.85 29.56 12.96
CA ALA A 114 4.23 29.21 12.63
C ALA A 114 4.98 30.45 12.12
N THR A 115 6.28 30.56 12.47
CA THR A 115 7.17 31.64 12.07
C THR A 115 8.45 31.07 11.48
N LEU A 116 8.99 31.69 10.43
CA LEU A 116 10.20 31.31 9.73
C LEU A 116 11.44 31.98 10.35
N GLU A 117 12.46 31.22 10.76
CA GLU A 117 13.73 31.76 11.25
C GLU A 117 14.70 32.16 10.14
N GLY A 118 14.53 31.58 8.95
CA GLY A 118 15.26 31.89 7.71
C GLY A 118 14.37 31.62 6.51
N ASP A 119 14.86 31.87 5.30
CA ASP A 119 14.13 31.56 4.08
C ASP A 119 14.02 30.03 3.91
N LEU A 120 12.82 29.53 3.69
CA LEU A 120 12.54 28.11 3.48
C LEU A 120 11.98 27.88 2.07
N LEU A 121 12.73 27.16 1.24
CA LEU A 121 12.24 26.71 -0.05
C LEU A 121 11.38 25.45 0.16
N THR A 122 10.13 25.50 -0.28
CA THR A 122 9.17 24.44 0.00
C THR A 122 8.23 24.20 -1.18
N ASN A 123 7.81 22.94 -1.36
CA ASN A 123 6.72 22.61 -2.26
C ASN A 123 5.34 22.75 -1.58
N ARG A 124 5.30 22.62 -0.26
CA ARG A 124 4.05 22.69 0.50
C ARG A 124 4.33 22.85 1.99
N THR A 125 3.64 23.78 2.65
CA THR A 125 3.69 23.96 4.10
C THR A 125 2.30 24.25 4.64
N GLY A 126 1.81 23.44 5.58
CA GLY A 126 0.52 23.60 6.23
C GLY A 126 -0.25 22.32 6.47
N PHE A 127 -1.55 22.44 6.73
CA PHE A 127 -2.39 21.31 7.08
C PHE A 127 -2.65 20.33 5.93
N VAL A 128 -2.71 19.07 6.33
CA VAL A 128 -3.24 17.94 5.55
C VAL A 128 -4.30 17.25 6.39
N VAL A 129 -5.46 16.97 5.78
CA VAL A 129 -6.55 16.22 6.38
C VAL A 129 -6.80 14.97 5.55
N LEU A 130 -6.76 13.80 6.19
CA LEU A 130 -7.10 12.53 5.57
C LEU A 130 -8.54 12.15 5.92
N HIS A 131 -9.32 11.79 4.93
CA HIS A 131 -10.69 11.30 5.09
C HIS A 131 -10.71 9.78 4.92
N PRO A 132 -11.51 9.03 5.71
CA PRO A 132 -11.53 7.57 5.67
C PRO A 132 -12.08 7.02 4.34
N LEU A 133 -11.71 5.78 3.99
CA LEU A 133 -12.16 5.12 2.77
C LEU A 133 -13.68 4.96 2.67
N ASP A 134 -14.35 4.85 3.79
CA ASP A 134 -15.80 4.62 3.85
C ASP A 134 -16.62 5.78 3.31
N VAL A 135 -16.02 6.97 3.09
CA VAL A 135 -16.69 8.10 2.42
C VAL A 135 -16.78 7.93 0.90
N SER A 136 -16.10 6.93 0.32
CA SER A 136 -16.20 6.64 -1.12
C SER A 136 -17.65 6.50 -1.59
N GLY A 137 -18.05 7.26 -2.61
CA GLY A 137 -19.42 7.31 -3.12
C GLY A 137 -20.43 8.04 -2.23
N LYS A 138 -20.08 8.45 -1.00
CA LYS A 138 -20.99 9.16 -0.10
C LYS A 138 -21.21 10.62 -0.51
N PRO A 139 -22.38 11.19 -0.17
CA PRO A 139 -22.66 12.60 -0.41
C PRO A 139 -21.71 13.52 0.36
N VAL A 140 -21.33 14.61 -0.27
CA VAL A 140 -20.53 15.68 0.31
C VAL A 140 -20.95 17.03 -0.23
N VAL A 141 -21.02 18.05 0.63
CA VAL A 141 -21.13 19.45 0.22
C VAL A 141 -19.72 20.05 0.25
N VAL A 142 -19.26 20.52 -0.89
CA VAL A 142 -17.97 21.25 -1.02
C VAL A 142 -18.29 22.75 -0.99
N GLU A 143 -17.77 23.46 0.01
CA GLU A 143 -17.75 24.91 0.06
C GLU A 143 -16.39 25.40 -0.43
N THR A 144 -16.38 26.28 -1.43
CA THR A 144 -15.15 26.83 -2.00
C THR A 144 -14.73 28.13 -1.31
N VAL A 145 -13.50 28.60 -1.57
CA VAL A 145 -12.95 29.82 -0.95
C VAL A 145 -13.71 31.10 -1.29
N ASP A 146 -14.45 31.11 -2.40
CA ASP A 146 -15.33 32.21 -2.82
C ASP A 146 -16.78 32.05 -2.30
N GLY A 147 -17.04 31.05 -1.49
CA GLY A 147 -18.34 30.82 -0.81
C GLY A 147 -19.37 30.03 -1.64
N GLU A 148 -19.01 29.54 -2.83
CA GLU A 148 -19.89 28.65 -3.58
C GLU A 148 -20.04 27.31 -2.85
N ARG A 149 -21.26 26.77 -2.81
CA ARG A 149 -21.54 25.44 -2.22
C ARG A 149 -22.06 24.52 -3.30
N ARG A 150 -21.43 23.33 -3.40
CA ARG A 150 -21.75 22.31 -4.40
C ARG A 150 -22.09 20.99 -3.72
N ASP A 151 -23.29 20.50 -3.94
CA ASP A 151 -23.67 19.14 -3.57
C ASP A 151 -23.08 18.16 -4.58
N THR A 152 -22.31 17.19 -4.10
CA THR A 152 -21.62 16.20 -4.92
C THR A 152 -21.40 14.91 -4.15
N ARG A 153 -20.53 14.04 -4.64
CA ARG A 153 -20.13 12.80 -3.98
C ARG A 153 -18.62 12.60 -4.05
N PHE A 154 -18.04 11.96 -3.02
CA PHE A 154 -16.71 11.42 -3.17
C PHE A 154 -16.64 10.44 -4.34
N PRO A 155 -15.54 10.39 -5.10
CA PRO A 155 -15.38 9.44 -6.19
C PRO A 155 -15.53 7.99 -5.70
N GLU A 156 -16.36 7.21 -6.36
CA GLU A 156 -16.47 5.78 -6.13
C GLU A 156 -15.28 5.04 -6.76
N ARG A 157 -14.97 5.36 -8.02
CA ARG A 157 -13.74 4.96 -8.71
C ARG A 157 -12.63 5.93 -8.37
N ILE A 158 -11.37 5.44 -8.37
CA ILE A 158 -10.23 6.28 -8.05
C ILE A 158 -10.05 7.38 -9.11
N ASP A 159 -10.14 8.63 -8.67
CA ASP A 159 -9.95 9.78 -9.55
C ASP A 159 -8.44 9.96 -9.84
N PRO A 160 -8.01 10.04 -11.12
CA PRO A 160 -6.61 10.24 -11.45
C PRO A 160 -6.07 11.64 -11.13
N LEU A 161 -6.95 12.62 -10.88
CA LEU A 161 -6.62 14.02 -10.67
C LEU A 161 -7.07 14.50 -9.28
N GLN A 162 -7.54 15.75 -9.20
CA GLN A 162 -8.05 16.36 -7.99
C GLN A 162 -9.59 16.36 -8.01
N PRO A 163 -10.26 15.51 -7.21
CA PRO A 163 -11.72 15.44 -7.16
C PRO A 163 -12.37 16.78 -6.77
N PHE A 164 -11.78 17.47 -5.81
CA PHE A 164 -12.29 18.75 -5.32
C PHE A 164 -11.16 19.78 -5.26
N ARG A 165 -11.50 21.02 -5.64
CA ARG A 165 -10.55 22.15 -5.73
C ARG A 165 -11.10 23.38 -5.02
N ASN A 166 -10.19 24.29 -4.65
CA ASN A 166 -10.52 25.57 -4.00
C ASN A 166 -11.35 25.40 -2.73
N ILE A 167 -11.03 24.40 -1.93
CA ILE A 167 -11.82 23.95 -0.77
C ILE A 167 -11.66 24.93 0.39
N ARG A 168 -12.80 25.36 0.97
CA ARG A 168 -12.92 26.02 2.26
C ARG A 168 -13.49 25.08 3.30
N ALA A 169 -14.49 24.28 2.96
CA ALA A 169 -15.05 23.28 3.84
C ALA A 169 -15.63 22.09 3.07
N LEU A 170 -15.62 20.93 3.72
CA LEU A 170 -16.27 19.70 3.28
C LEU A 170 -17.26 19.25 4.34
N THR A 171 -18.53 19.13 3.98
CA THR A 171 -19.54 18.53 4.87
C THR A 171 -19.92 17.16 4.32
N THR A 172 -19.47 16.11 5.01
CA THR A 172 -19.61 14.71 4.57
C THR A 172 -20.71 14.01 5.37
N GLN A 173 -21.55 13.26 4.68
CA GLN A 173 -22.53 12.36 5.31
C GLN A 173 -21.90 11.00 5.54
N HIS A 174 -21.61 10.65 6.79
CA HIS A 174 -20.99 9.37 7.16
C HIS A 174 -22.02 8.24 7.31
N THR A 175 -23.13 8.52 7.99
CA THR A 175 -24.28 7.62 8.12
C THR A 175 -25.58 8.42 7.99
N ASP A 176 -26.75 7.79 7.99
CA ASP A 176 -28.04 8.49 7.91
C ASP A 176 -28.24 9.54 9.00
N THR A 177 -27.56 9.36 10.16
CA THR A 177 -27.71 10.22 11.34
C THR A 177 -26.40 10.89 11.77
N LEU A 178 -25.32 10.76 11.01
CA LEU A 178 -24.01 11.34 11.35
C LEU A 178 -23.43 12.05 10.15
N SER A 179 -23.21 13.35 10.26
CA SER A 179 -22.43 14.13 9.30
C SER A 179 -21.34 14.92 10.01
N ALA A 180 -20.30 15.29 9.28
CA ALA A 180 -19.18 16.07 9.79
C ALA A 180 -18.77 17.15 8.80
N GLU A 181 -18.67 18.41 9.28
CA GLU A 181 -18.03 19.50 8.55
C GLU A 181 -16.55 19.55 8.94
N VAL A 182 -15.67 19.55 7.95
CA VAL A 182 -14.24 19.86 8.08
C VAL A 182 -14.01 21.21 7.42
N ARG A 183 -13.73 22.24 8.19
CA ARG A 183 -13.47 23.61 7.73
C ARG A 183 -12.01 23.95 7.87
N LEU A 184 -11.46 24.62 6.86
CA LEU A 184 -10.04 24.89 6.67
C LEU A 184 -9.82 26.41 6.58
N GLU A 185 -8.88 26.95 7.35
CA GLU A 185 -8.56 28.38 7.40
C GLU A 185 -7.08 28.62 7.13
N GLY A 186 -6.76 29.81 6.62
CA GLY A 186 -5.40 30.34 6.45
C GLY A 186 -4.80 30.12 5.06
N ASP A 187 -5.41 29.30 4.20
CA ASP A 187 -4.98 29.09 2.82
C ASP A 187 -6.11 28.49 1.97
N THR A 188 -5.80 28.21 0.71
CA THR A 188 -6.66 27.45 -0.22
C THR A 188 -6.25 25.96 -0.22
N PHE A 189 -7.24 25.07 -0.24
CA PHE A 189 -7.02 23.63 -0.20
C PHE A 189 -7.58 22.96 -1.46
N GLU A 190 -7.02 21.80 -1.78
CA GLU A 190 -7.57 20.90 -2.79
C GLU A 190 -7.45 19.44 -2.35
N MET A 191 -8.13 18.53 -3.04
CA MET A 191 -8.14 17.11 -2.69
C MET A 191 -7.38 16.28 -3.70
N GLU A 192 -6.62 15.32 -3.23
CA GLU A 192 -6.08 14.18 -3.97
C GLU A 192 -6.83 12.91 -3.56
N ASP A 193 -7.20 12.08 -4.53
CA ASP A 193 -7.64 10.72 -4.26
C ASP A 193 -6.39 9.85 -4.01
N GLN A 194 -6.01 9.76 -2.72
CA GLN A 194 -4.75 9.14 -2.31
C GLN A 194 -4.76 7.61 -2.50
N ARG A 195 -5.93 7.02 -2.79
CA ARG A 195 -6.05 5.61 -3.19
C ARG A 195 -5.25 5.30 -4.47
N ASN A 196 -4.94 6.30 -5.30
CA ASN A 196 -3.99 6.17 -6.42
C ASN A 196 -2.64 5.59 -5.98
N TRP A 197 -2.20 5.90 -4.77
CA TRP A 197 -0.93 5.48 -4.17
C TRP A 197 -1.06 4.28 -3.23
N SER A 198 -2.22 3.65 -3.19
CA SER A 198 -2.65 2.63 -2.24
C SER A 198 -2.87 3.10 -0.79
N ASP A 199 -2.78 4.40 -0.50
CA ASP A 199 -3.13 4.89 0.84
C ASP A 199 -4.63 4.74 1.11
N ALA A 200 -4.98 4.44 2.36
CA ALA A 200 -6.36 4.19 2.78
C ALA A 200 -7.13 5.49 3.09
N SER A 201 -7.09 6.46 2.17
CA SER A 201 -7.68 7.77 2.42
C SER A 201 -7.93 8.60 1.15
N PHE A 202 -8.78 9.62 1.30
CA PHE A 202 -8.77 10.82 0.47
C PHE A 202 -8.02 11.92 1.22
N LYS A 203 -7.17 12.69 0.54
CA LYS A 203 -6.31 13.69 1.16
C LYS A 203 -6.68 15.10 0.73
N THR A 204 -7.20 15.91 1.66
CA THR A 204 -7.29 17.37 1.49
C THR A 204 -5.99 17.99 1.97
N TYR A 205 -5.40 18.86 1.18
CA TYR A 205 -4.09 19.45 1.47
C TYR A 205 -4.02 20.93 1.11
N VAL A 206 -3.20 21.66 1.85
CA VAL A 206 -2.91 23.06 1.64
C VAL A 206 -2.14 23.29 0.34
N ARG A 207 -2.41 24.40 -0.29
CA ARG A 207 -1.80 24.97 -1.49
C ARG A 207 -1.97 24.10 -2.73
N PRO A 208 -2.93 24.46 -3.61
CA PRO A 208 -3.21 23.78 -4.87
C PRO A 208 -1.98 23.63 -5.76
N LEU A 209 -1.85 22.48 -6.46
CA LEU A 209 -0.76 22.21 -7.40
C LEU A 209 -0.73 23.18 -8.60
N ALA A 210 -1.83 23.87 -8.90
CA ALA A 210 -1.87 24.88 -9.94
C ALA A 210 -1.09 26.17 -9.59
N LEU A 211 -0.77 26.40 -8.31
CA LEU A 211 0.09 27.48 -7.86
C LEU A 211 1.56 27.10 -8.03
N PRO A 212 2.47 28.09 -8.24
CA PRO A 212 3.89 27.81 -8.41
C PRO A 212 4.49 27.01 -7.25
N TRP A 213 5.29 26.01 -7.59
CA TRP A 213 6.12 25.22 -6.65
C TRP A 213 7.45 24.86 -7.33
N PRO A 214 8.59 24.79 -6.59
CA PRO A 214 8.70 25.22 -5.19
C PRO A 214 8.48 26.74 -5.05
N TYR A 215 8.19 27.17 -3.83
CA TYR A 215 8.10 28.59 -3.49
C TYR A 215 8.88 28.87 -2.21
N THR A 216 9.29 30.13 -2.03
CA THR A 216 10.04 30.53 -0.83
C THR A 216 9.09 31.14 0.19
N LEU A 217 9.16 30.63 1.42
CA LEU A 217 8.64 31.28 2.60
C LEU A 217 9.76 32.14 3.17
N GLU A 218 9.57 33.45 3.16
CA GLU A 218 10.60 34.42 3.57
C GLU A 218 10.79 34.43 5.10
N LYS A 219 12.02 34.70 5.54
CA LYS A 219 12.36 34.90 6.95
C LYS A 219 11.41 35.91 7.61
N GLY A 220 10.91 35.55 8.81
CA GLY A 220 10.00 36.39 9.61
C GLY A 220 8.56 36.37 9.14
N SER A 221 8.23 35.70 8.03
CA SER A 221 6.83 35.48 7.67
C SER A 221 6.12 34.57 8.67
N THR A 222 4.81 34.75 8.82
CA THR A 222 3.96 33.95 9.70
C THR A 222 2.93 33.19 8.90
N LEU A 223 2.62 31.96 9.35
CA LEU A 223 1.58 31.10 8.80
C LEU A 223 0.58 30.80 9.90
N GLU A 224 -0.63 31.33 9.79
CA GLU A 224 -1.73 31.03 10.69
C GLU A 224 -2.75 30.15 9.96
N GLN A 225 -2.91 28.93 10.41
CA GLN A 225 -3.84 27.97 9.81
C GLN A 225 -4.64 27.24 10.87
N ALA A 226 -5.86 26.83 10.51
CA ALA A 226 -6.71 26.01 11.38
C ALA A 226 -7.51 24.97 10.60
N VAL A 227 -7.74 23.84 11.26
CA VAL A 227 -8.72 22.83 10.87
C VAL A 227 -9.76 22.75 11.98
N MET A 228 -11.01 22.96 11.63
CA MET A 228 -12.15 22.84 12.54
C MET A 228 -13.04 21.71 12.07
N VAL A 229 -13.35 20.77 12.98
CA VAL A 229 -14.30 19.70 12.73
C VAL A 229 -15.53 19.93 13.58
N ARG A 230 -16.72 19.86 12.97
CA ARG A 230 -18.02 19.91 13.64
C ARG A 230 -18.82 18.70 13.26
N ILE A 231 -19.15 17.88 14.25
CA ILE A 231 -19.90 16.64 14.06
C ILE A 231 -21.36 16.89 14.43
N HIS A 232 -22.26 16.53 13.54
CA HIS A 232 -23.69 16.57 13.78
C HIS A 232 -24.23 15.15 13.85
N ALA A 233 -24.64 14.72 15.04
CA ALA A 233 -25.11 13.37 15.34
C ALA A 233 -26.29 13.39 16.32
N PRO A 234 -27.49 13.82 15.89
CA PRO A 234 -28.65 13.94 16.77
C PRO A 234 -28.98 12.59 17.42
N GLY A 235 -29.15 12.60 18.75
CA GLY A 235 -29.52 11.41 19.53
C GLY A 235 -28.36 10.44 19.87
N ARG A 236 -27.12 10.71 19.47
CA ARG A 236 -25.94 9.88 19.81
C ARG A 236 -25.11 10.42 21.00
N ALA A 237 -25.50 11.51 21.60
CA ALA A 237 -24.87 12.03 22.80
C ALA A 237 -24.98 11.01 23.95
N GLY A 238 -23.85 10.44 24.39
CA GLY A 238 -23.82 9.39 25.43
C GLY A 238 -23.75 7.94 24.92
N ALA A 239 -23.75 7.71 23.60
CA ALA A 239 -23.50 6.38 23.05
C ALA A 239 -22.03 5.96 23.31
N GLN A 240 -21.83 4.92 24.09
CA GLN A 240 -20.52 4.27 24.20
C GLN A 240 -20.27 3.38 22.96
N ALA A 241 -19.00 3.27 22.54
CA ALA A 241 -18.62 2.30 21.53
C ALA A 241 -19.06 0.88 21.96
N ALA A 242 -19.70 0.14 21.05
CA ALA A 242 -20.08 -1.24 21.31
C ALA A 242 -18.85 -2.07 21.70
N ALA A 243 -19.01 -2.99 22.64
CA ALA A 243 -17.95 -3.91 23.01
C ALA A 243 -17.46 -4.68 21.77
N ALA A 244 -16.13 -4.75 21.61
CA ALA A 244 -15.52 -5.46 20.49
C ALA A 244 -15.93 -6.94 20.52
N GLN A 245 -16.52 -7.41 19.41
CA GLN A 245 -16.84 -8.82 19.24
C GLN A 245 -15.68 -9.52 18.51
N PRO A 246 -15.45 -10.83 18.73
CA PRO A 246 -14.52 -11.62 17.93
C PRO A 246 -14.82 -11.49 16.43
N ALA A 247 -13.77 -11.45 15.61
CA ALA A 247 -13.94 -11.59 14.18
C ALA A 247 -14.50 -12.96 13.84
N ARG A 248 -15.32 -13.07 12.80
CA ARG A 248 -15.89 -14.33 12.33
C ARG A 248 -15.55 -14.53 10.86
N VAL A 249 -14.95 -15.67 10.53
CA VAL A 249 -14.68 -16.04 9.14
C VAL A 249 -15.80 -16.96 8.63
N VAL A 250 -16.50 -16.51 7.61
CA VAL A 250 -17.63 -17.22 6.99
C VAL A 250 -17.23 -17.68 5.58
N LEU A 251 -17.38 -18.99 5.33
CA LEU A 251 -17.12 -19.62 4.05
C LEU A 251 -18.43 -19.85 3.29
N GLY A 252 -18.56 -19.24 2.12
CA GLY A 252 -19.68 -19.42 1.21
C GLY A 252 -19.49 -20.54 0.20
N ALA A 253 -20.04 -20.37 -0.99
CA ALA A 253 -19.92 -21.29 -2.11
C ALA A 253 -18.56 -21.18 -2.81
N ALA A 254 -18.16 -22.24 -3.50
CA ALA A 254 -17.06 -22.17 -4.44
C ALA A 254 -17.49 -21.32 -5.65
N THR A 255 -16.64 -20.39 -6.06
CA THR A 255 -16.87 -19.52 -7.22
C THR A 255 -16.47 -20.23 -8.52
N ALA A 256 -16.81 -19.66 -9.67
CA ALA A 256 -16.33 -20.15 -10.95
C ALA A 256 -14.86 -19.78 -11.21
N GLN A 257 -14.32 -18.79 -10.48
CA GLN A 257 -12.97 -18.28 -10.64
C GLN A 257 -11.94 -19.14 -9.91
N ALA A 258 -10.84 -19.43 -10.59
CA ALA A 258 -9.68 -20.02 -9.93
C ALA A 258 -8.93 -18.98 -9.09
N ILE A 259 -8.10 -19.47 -8.15
CA ILE A 259 -7.12 -18.62 -7.47
C ILE A 259 -6.13 -18.05 -8.51
N PRO A 260 -5.70 -16.78 -8.40
CA PRO A 260 -4.73 -16.18 -9.31
C PRO A 260 -3.43 -16.99 -9.40
N GLY A 261 -2.79 -16.93 -10.58
CA GLY A 261 -1.43 -17.43 -10.72
C GLY A 261 -0.46 -16.61 -9.89
N LEU A 262 0.29 -17.25 -8.97
CA LEU A 262 1.33 -16.59 -8.20
C LEU A 262 2.58 -16.39 -9.05
N GLY A 263 3.09 -15.17 -9.14
CA GLY A 263 4.39 -14.82 -9.71
C GLY A 263 5.39 -14.38 -8.65
N ILE A 264 6.68 -14.33 -9.02
CA ILE A 264 7.75 -13.80 -8.17
C ILE A 264 8.73 -12.99 -9.04
N GLY A 265 9.28 -11.90 -8.51
CA GLY A 265 10.23 -11.05 -9.23
C GLY A 265 11.66 -11.60 -9.18
N ILE A 266 12.44 -11.35 -10.23
CA ILE A 266 13.91 -11.52 -10.25
C ILE A 266 14.49 -10.39 -11.09
N ARG A 267 15.30 -9.54 -10.47
CA ARG A 267 16.01 -8.46 -11.16
C ARG A 267 17.37 -8.91 -11.64
N ALA A 268 17.88 -8.27 -12.68
CA ALA A 268 19.17 -8.60 -13.28
C ALA A 268 20.33 -8.56 -12.27
N GLU A 269 20.37 -7.52 -11.40
CA GLU A 269 21.40 -7.36 -10.39
C GLU A 269 21.41 -8.48 -9.33
N HIS A 270 20.27 -9.16 -9.10
CA HIS A 270 20.14 -10.26 -8.13
C HIS A 270 20.15 -11.65 -8.77
N LEU A 271 20.31 -11.74 -10.09
CA LEU A 271 20.28 -13.00 -10.82
C LEU A 271 21.38 -14.00 -10.39
N PRO A 272 22.64 -13.59 -10.08
CA PRO A 272 23.64 -14.52 -9.57
C PRO A 272 23.21 -15.17 -8.26
N ASP A 273 22.59 -14.43 -7.38
CA ASP A 273 22.04 -14.92 -6.11
C ASP A 273 20.82 -15.80 -6.31
N ALA A 274 19.88 -15.38 -7.15
CA ALA A 274 18.71 -16.16 -7.53
C ALA A 274 19.10 -17.53 -8.14
N SER A 275 20.20 -17.59 -8.87
CA SER A 275 20.72 -18.83 -9.45
C SER A 275 21.23 -19.81 -8.39
N ARG A 276 21.72 -19.33 -7.25
CA ARG A 276 22.08 -20.20 -6.10
C ARG A 276 20.84 -20.79 -5.43
N HIS A 277 19.69 -20.10 -5.52
CA HIS A 277 18.42 -20.50 -4.93
C HIS A 277 17.50 -21.23 -5.96
N VAL A 278 18.06 -21.85 -7.01
CA VAL A 278 17.29 -22.54 -8.05
C VAL A 278 16.41 -23.67 -7.50
N ASP A 279 16.88 -24.40 -6.50
CA ASP A 279 16.12 -25.48 -5.87
C ASP A 279 14.91 -24.91 -5.10
N ALA A 280 15.08 -23.82 -4.38
CA ALA A 280 13.98 -23.14 -3.69
C ALA A 280 12.94 -22.61 -4.69
N LEU A 281 13.35 -22.06 -5.82
CA LEU A 281 12.44 -21.64 -6.90
C LEU A 281 11.66 -22.84 -7.49
N ARG A 282 12.33 -23.99 -7.66
CA ARG A 282 11.72 -25.24 -8.13
C ARG A 282 10.71 -25.79 -7.13
N GLU A 283 10.99 -25.71 -5.82
CA GLU A 283 10.09 -26.14 -4.76
C GLU A 283 8.89 -25.21 -4.59
N LEU A 284 9.09 -23.90 -4.67
CA LEU A 284 8.02 -22.91 -4.60
C LEU A 284 7.01 -23.06 -5.74
N LYS A 285 7.44 -23.46 -6.94
CA LYS A 285 6.60 -23.69 -8.12
C LYS A 285 5.64 -22.53 -8.47
N PRO A 286 6.11 -21.28 -8.52
CA PRO A 286 5.23 -20.19 -8.94
C PRO A 286 4.73 -20.41 -10.38
N ALA A 287 3.66 -19.74 -10.77
CA ALA A 287 3.14 -19.77 -12.13
C ALA A 287 4.17 -19.27 -13.15
N CYS A 288 4.96 -18.28 -12.77
CA CYS A 288 6.10 -17.75 -13.51
C CYS A 288 7.00 -16.95 -12.57
N PHE A 289 8.22 -16.62 -13.03
CA PHE A 289 8.93 -15.48 -12.46
C PHE A 289 8.98 -14.34 -13.48
N ILE A 290 9.04 -13.09 -12.95
CA ILE A 290 9.15 -11.87 -13.74
C ILE A 290 10.64 -11.51 -13.82
N ALA A 291 11.22 -11.69 -14.99
CA ALA A 291 12.62 -11.39 -15.30
C ALA A 291 12.74 -9.91 -15.70
N HIS A 292 13.15 -9.05 -14.78
CA HIS A 292 13.28 -7.61 -15.01
C HIS A 292 14.65 -7.27 -15.61
N VAL A 293 14.64 -6.55 -16.73
CA VAL A 293 15.84 -6.02 -17.39
C VAL A 293 15.62 -4.57 -17.80
N ASP A 294 16.68 -3.77 -17.65
CA ASP A 294 16.74 -2.39 -18.11
C ASP A 294 17.80 -2.27 -19.21
N VAL A 295 17.38 -1.92 -20.42
CA VAL A 295 18.30 -1.86 -21.57
C VAL A 295 19.35 -0.76 -21.46
N ARG A 296 19.21 0.16 -20.50
CA ARG A 296 20.15 1.25 -20.25
C ARG A 296 21.37 0.79 -19.47
N ASP A 297 21.18 -0.15 -18.54
CA ASP A 297 22.15 -0.50 -17.50
C ASP A 297 22.60 -1.97 -17.59
N ASP A 298 21.75 -2.88 -18.11
CA ASP A 298 22.01 -4.31 -18.11
C ASP A 298 22.82 -4.77 -19.32
N ASP A 299 23.80 -5.68 -19.09
CA ASP A 299 24.44 -6.43 -20.15
C ASP A 299 23.50 -7.53 -20.67
N LEU A 300 22.67 -7.18 -21.64
CA LEU A 300 21.65 -8.06 -22.19
C LEU A 300 22.19 -9.42 -22.68
N ARG A 301 23.42 -9.46 -23.22
CA ARG A 301 24.04 -10.70 -23.74
C ARG A 301 24.43 -11.67 -22.63
N SER A 302 24.68 -11.17 -21.44
CA SER A 302 24.96 -11.99 -20.25
C SER A 302 23.69 -12.36 -19.50
N VAL A 303 22.83 -11.37 -19.24
CA VAL A 303 21.68 -11.46 -18.34
C VAL A 303 20.53 -12.28 -18.95
N LEU A 304 20.15 -12.03 -20.20
CA LEU A 304 19.01 -12.70 -20.82
C LEU A 304 19.19 -14.22 -20.98
N PRO A 305 20.36 -14.73 -21.49
CA PRO A 305 20.63 -16.14 -21.45
C PRO A 305 20.65 -16.76 -20.05
N ALA A 306 21.05 -15.99 -19.03
CA ALA A 306 21.08 -16.49 -17.67
C ALA A 306 19.65 -16.64 -17.09
N PHE A 307 18.73 -15.75 -17.38
CA PHE A 307 17.30 -15.94 -17.06
C PHE A 307 16.70 -17.17 -17.76
N ALA A 308 17.01 -17.38 -19.03
CA ALA A 308 16.57 -18.56 -19.76
C ALA A 308 17.10 -19.84 -19.11
N ARG A 309 18.41 -19.90 -18.77
CA ARG A 309 18.99 -21.03 -18.03
C ARG A 309 18.38 -21.27 -16.67
N LEU A 310 18.08 -20.19 -15.90
CA LEU A 310 17.39 -20.31 -14.62
C LEU A 310 15.99 -20.90 -14.79
N SER A 311 15.26 -20.48 -15.84
CA SER A 311 13.96 -21.05 -16.18
C SER A 311 14.04 -22.53 -16.54
N ASP A 312 15.08 -22.95 -17.27
CA ASP A 312 15.29 -24.38 -17.59
C ASP A 312 15.64 -25.18 -16.33
N ALA A 313 16.59 -24.70 -15.54
CA ALA A 313 17.06 -25.38 -14.34
C ALA A 313 15.98 -25.51 -13.26
N SER A 314 15.14 -24.49 -13.06
CA SER A 314 14.03 -24.51 -12.10
C SER A 314 12.76 -25.18 -12.63
N SER A 315 12.63 -25.33 -13.95
CA SER A 315 11.38 -25.71 -14.64
C SER A 315 10.24 -24.70 -14.44
N VAL A 316 10.53 -23.47 -14.02
CA VAL A 316 9.57 -22.37 -13.86
C VAL A 316 9.62 -21.48 -15.10
N PRO A 317 8.49 -21.21 -15.78
CA PRO A 317 8.48 -20.30 -16.92
C PRO A 317 8.72 -18.86 -16.48
N TYR A 318 9.16 -17.99 -17.40
CA TYR A 318 9.36 -16.59 -17.09
C TYR A 318 8.61 -15.65 -18.03
N VAL A 319 8.20 -14.51 -17.46
CA VAL A 319 7.72 -13.32 -18.17
C VAL A 319 8.89 -12.36 -18.25
N LEU A 320 9.20 -11.85 -19.43
CA LEU A 320 10.27 -10.86 -19.59
C LEU A 320 9.70 -9.44 -19.45
N GLU A 321 10.17 -8.72 -18.45
CA GLU A 321 9.84 -7.32 -18.19
C GLU A 321 10.99 -6.45 -18.66
N VAL A 322 10.76 -5.62 -19.70
CA VAL A 322 11.81 -4.83 -20.37
C VAL A 322 11.53 -3.35 -20.17
N VAL A 323 12.49 -2.64 -19.59
CA VAL A 323 12.52 -1.18 -19.55
C VAL A 323 13.35 -0.69 -20.74
N LEU A 324 12.74 0.09 -21.64
CA LEU A 324 13.41 0.74 -22.77
C LEU A 324 13.97 2.12 -22.34
N LYS A 325 14.94 2.64 -23.08
CA LYS A 325 15.63 3.88 -22.75
C LYS A 325 14.67 5.08 -22.61
N GLY A 326 13.70 5.20 -23.50
CA GLY A 326 12.81 6.37 -23.55
C GLY A 326 13.35 7.49 -24.42
N ASP A 327 13.61 8.68 -23.86
CA ASP A 327 14.09 9.83 -24.63
C ASP A 327 15.39 9.54 -25.37
N GLY A 328 15.42 9.83 -26.68
CA GLY A 328 16.54 9.56 -27.59
C GLY A 328 16.82 8.06 -27.79
N GLY A 329 15.94 7.15 -27.35
CA GLY A 329 15.97 5.72 -27.65
C GLY A 329 15.25 5.40 -28.96
N ASP A 330 15.60 4.22 -29.54
CA ASP A 330 14.90 3.63 -30.66
C ASP A 330 14.31 2.29 -30.23
N PRO A 331 13.00 2.21 -29.93
CA PRO A 331 12.36 0.98 -29.48
C PRO A 331 12.59 -0.22 -30.40
N GLN A 332 12.66 -0.01 -31.72
CA GLN A 332 12.91 -1.08 -32.69
C GLN A 332 14.31 -1.70 -32.51
N GLN A 333 15.34 -0.85 -32.42
CA GLN A 333 16.71 -1.31 -32.22
C GLN A 333 16.89 -1.94 -30.85
N GLU A 334 16.29 -1.36 -29.82
CA GLU A 334 16.39 -1.85 -28.43
C GLU A 334 15.74 -3.23 -28.32
N MET A 335 14.52 -3.41 -28.83
CA MET A 335 13.84 -4.70 -28.81
C MET A 335 14.51 -5.75 -29.73
N ALA A 336 15.11 -5.34 -30.84
CA ALA A 336 15.92 -6.23 -31.68
C ALA A 336 17.15 -6.77 -30.90
N ARG A 337 17.86 -5.91 -30.15
CA ARG A 337 18.96 -6.33 -29.26
C ARG A 337 18.53 -7.32 -28.19
N VAL A 338 17.34 -7.10 -27.59
CA VAL A 338 16.76 -8.03 -26.61
C VAL A 338 16.46 -9.38 -27.25
N ALA A 339 15.85 -9.39 -28.44
CA ALA A 339 15.54 -10.63 -29.19
C ALA A 339 16.81 -11.38 -29.63
N ASP A 340 17.80 -10.64 -30.14
CA ASP A 340 19.09 -11.22 -30.56
C ASP A 340 19.84 -11.89 -29.39
N ALA A 341 19.79 -11.25 -28.20
CA ALA A 341 20.44 -11.80 -27.00
C ALA A 341 19.76 -13.09 -26.48
N LEU A 342 18.49 -13.31 -26.81
CA LEU A 342 17.75 -14.54 -26.48
C LEU A 342 17.78 -15.58 -27.63
N HIS A 343 18.41 -15.27 -28.78
CA HIS A 343 18.45 -16.21 -29.87
C HIS A 343 19.11 -17.54 -29.49
N GLY A 344 18.41 -18.66 -29.74
CA GLY A 344 18.87 -20.00 -29.35
C GLY A 344 18.66 -20.36 -27.87
N HIS A 345 18.03 -19.51 -27.08
CA HIS A 345 17.68 -19.75 -25.68
C HIS A 345 16.16 -19.93 -25.50
N LYS A 346 15.74 -20.43 -24.33
CA LYS A 346 14.32 -20.56 -23.98
C LYS A 346 13.61 -19.21 -24.04
N SER A 347 12.53 -19.14 -24.79
CA SER A 347 11.72 -17.94 -24.94
C SER A 347 10.88 -17.64 -23.69
N PRO A 348 10.60 -16.36 -23.38
CA PRO A 348 9.64 -16.00 -22.36
C PRO A 348 8.22 -16.45 -22.73
N VAL A 349 7.41 -16.78 -21.73
CA VAL A 349 5.99 -17.16 -21.95
C VAL A 349 5.09 -15.94 -22.16
N ALA A 350 5.57 -14.77 -21.81
CA ALA A 350 4.95 -13.48 -22.09
C ALA A 350 6.01 -12.38 -21.99
N LEU A 351 5.72 -11.25 -22.59
CA LEU A 351 6.56 -10.06 -22.60
C LEU A 351 5.77 -8.88 -22.03
N GLN A 352 6.42 -8.00 -21.30
CA GLN A 352 5.88 -6.68 -20.93
C GLN A 352 6.96 -5.62 -21.12
N VAL A 353 6.59 -4.49 -21.69
CA VAL A 353 7.54 -3.46 -22.11
C VAL A 353 7.04 -2.09 -21.68
N SER A 354 7.93 -1.28 -21.12
CA SER A 354 7.65 0.11 -20.74
C SER A 354 8.90 0.97 -20.98
N PRO A 355 8.77 2.21 -21.46
CA PRO A 355 9.91 3.11 -21.54
C PRO A 355 10.25 3.67 -20.15
N ALA A 356 11.54 3.95 -19.90
CA ALA A 356 12.04 4.41 -18.61
C ALA A 356 11.34 5.65 -18.02
N PRO A 357 10.92 6.65 -18.82
CA PRO A 357 10.13 7.77 -18.28
C PRO A 357 8.83 7.34 -17.58
N ASP A 358 8.25 6.21 -17.96
CA ASP A 358 7.02 5.68 -17.36
C ASP A 358 7.24 4.96 -16.01
N LEU A 359 8.48 4.82 -15.57
CA LEU A 359 8.81 4.41 -14.19
C LEU A 359 8.62 5.56 -13.18
N LYS A 360 8.43 6.79 -13.66
CA LYS A 360 8.27 7.99 -12.85
C LYS A 360 6.84 8.50 -12.90
N ALA A 361 6.38 9.01 -11.76
CA ALA A 361 5.11 9.69 -11.66
C ALA A 361 5.22 11.12 -12.20
N VAL A 362 4.16 11.57 -12.86
CA VAL A 362 4.00 12.94 -13.33
C VAL A 362 2.91 13.60 -12.51
N LEU A 363 3.23 14.75 -11.90
CA LEU A 363 2.25 15.50 -11.13
C LEU A 363 1.11 15.99 -12.04
N PRO A 364 -0.14 15.94 -11.58
CA PRO A 364 -1.28 16.40 -12.36
C PRO A 364 -1.09 17.83 -12.89
N GLY A 365 -1.29 18.00 -14.20
CA GLY A 365 -1.09 19.29 -14.89
C GLY A 365 0.34 19.54 -15.37
N SER A 366 1.31 18.70 -15.01
CA SER A 366 2.67 18.78 -15.56
C SER A 366 2.77 18.08 -16.92
N PRO A 367 3.66 18.55 -17.84
CA PRO A 367 3.90 17.86 -19.10
C PRO A 367 4.54 16.49 -18.86
N TRP A 368 4.13 15.50 -19.67
CA TRP A 368 4.80 14.21 -19.69
C TRP A 368 6.24 14.36 -20.20
N PRO A 369 7.21 13.64 -19.62
CA PRO A 369 8.58 13.66 -20.13
C PRO A 369 8.64 13.11 -21.57
N PRO A 370 9.60 13.55 -22.40
CA PRO A 370 9.80 13.01 -23.74
C PRO A 370 9.98 11.49 -23.70
N CYS A 371 9.22 10.77 -24.54
CA CYS A 371 9.13 9.32 -24.50
C CYS A 371 8.56 8.83 -25.82
N PRO A 372 9.01 7.67 -26.36
CA PRO A 372 8.33 7.02 -27.47
C PRO A 372 6.86 6.74 -27.13
N SER A 373 6.00 6.79 -28.12
CA SER A 373 4.59 6.46 -27.95
C SER A 373 4.40 4.99 -27.61
N PHE A 374 3.31 4.64 -26.95
CA PHE A 374 2.97 3.23 -26.75
C PHE A 374 2.84 2.46 -28.07
N ASP A 375 2.36 3.10 -29.14
CA ASP A 375 2.27 2.49 -30.47
C ASP A 375 3.64 2.05 -30.98
N GLU A 376 4.67 2.90 -30.87
CA GLU A 376 6.04 2.57 -31.25
C GLU A 376 6.64 1.47 -30.37
N VAL A 377 6.44 1.57 -29.05
CA VAL A 377 6.95 0.58 -28.08
C VAL A 377 6.33 -0.80 -28.32
N PHE A 378 5.00 -0.87 -28.51
CA PHE A 378 4.33 -2.14 -28.68
C PHE A 378 4.55 -2.74 -30.08
N ALA A 379 4.67 -1.90 -31.12
CA ALA A 379 5.07 -2.37 -32.45
C ALA A 379 6.48 -3.00 -32.44
N ALA A 380 7.43 -2.36 -31.76
CA ALA A 380 8.78 -2.89 -31.60
C ALA A 380 8.80 -4.22 -30.82
N ALA A 381 8.04 -4.30 -29.74
CA ALA A 381 7.91 -5.53 -28.94
C ALA A 381 7.33 -6.68 -29.78
N ARG A 382 6.28 -6.44 -30.54
CA ARG A 382 5.67 -7.44 -31.44
C ARG A 382 6.62 -7.89 -32.56
N ALA A 383 7.42 -6.96 -33.09
CA ALA A 383 8.41 -7.29 -34.14
C ALA A 383 9.55 -8.17 -33.59
N GLY A 384 10.06 -7.86 -32.37
CA GLY A 384 11.11 -8.62 -31.70
C GLY A 384 10.66 -10.01 -31.22
N PHE A 385 9.39 -10.14 -30.81
CA PHE A 385 8.84 -11.38 -30.23
C PHE A 385 7.47 -11.74 -30.83
N PRO A 386 7.45 -12.13 -32.11
CA PRO A 386 6.21 -12.46 -32.81
C PRO A 386 5.50 -13.66 -32.16
N GLY A 387 4.20 -13.52 -31.92
CA GLY A 387 3.36 -14.54 -31.28
C GLY A 387 3.49 -14.69 -29.77
N THR A 388 4.38 -13.96 -29.12
CA THR A 388 4.49 -13.93 -27.66
C THR A 388 3.41 -12.99 -27.08
N PRO A 389 2.62 -13.40 -26.07
CA PRO A 389 1.67 -12.52 -25.41
C PRO A 389 2.35 -11.26 -24.87
N LEU A 390 1.81 -10.09 -25.22
CA LEU A 390 2.36 -8.78 -24.88
C LEU A 390 1.54 -8.12 -23.79
N GLY A 391 2.18 -7.81 -22.68
CA GLY A 391 1.66 -6.96 -21.63
C GLY A 391 2.06 -5.49 -21.82
N GLY A 392 1.21 -4.62 -21.35
CA GLY A 392 1.44 -3.18 -21.31
C GLY A 392 0.83 -2.56 -20.06
N GLY A 393 1.16 -1.31 -19.82
CA GLY A 393 0.75 -0.60 -18.64
C GLY A 393 1.94 0.16 -18.07
N THR A 394 2.17 0.02 -16.78
CA THR A 394 3.32 0.65 -16.12
C THR A 394 3.96 -0.32 -15.15
N PHE A 395 5.29 -0.28 -15.04
CA PHE A 395 6.03 -1.01 -13.99
C PHE A 395 6.14 -0.17 -12.71
N ALA A 396 5.75 1.11 -12.80
CA ALA A 396 5.49 1.96 -11.67
C ALA A 396 4.14 1.64 -11.02
N TYR A 397 3.67 2.50 -10.14
CA TYR A 397 2.48 2.27 -9.33
C TYR A 397 1.18 2.48 -10.10
N PHE A 398 0.08 2.01 -9.53
CA PHE A 398 -1.27 2.19 -10.10
C PHE A 398 -1.59 3.66 -10.47
N THR A 399 -1.01 4.61 -9.78
CA THR A 399 -1.12 6.05 -10.07
C THR A 399 -0.89 6.36 -11.55
N GLU A 400 0.22 5.88 -12.12
CA GLU A 400 0.57 6.15 -13.51
C GLU A 400 -0.30 5.33 -14.48
N PHE A 401 -0.66 4.11 -14.12
CA PHE A 401 -1.62 3.32 -14.87
C PHE A 401 -2.98 4.04 -15.00
N ASN A 402 -3.46 4.65 -13.93
CA ASN A 402 -4.72 5.40 -13.91
C ASN A 402 -4.62 6.73 -14.67
N ARG A 403 -3.47 7.40 -14.62
CA ARG A 403 -3.25 8.72 -15.27
C ARG A 403 -2.94 8.59 -16.76
N LYS A 404 -2.00 7.73 -17.14
CA LYS A 404 -1.51 7.63 -18.52
C LYS A 404 -2.37 6.71 -19.39
N ARG A 405 -2.92 5.65 -18.85
CA ARG A 405 -3.85 4.72 -19.50
C ARG A 405 -3.28 4.12 -20.79
N PRO A 406 -2.69 2.93 -20.74
CA PRO A 406 -2.14 2.29 -21.95
C PRO A 406 -3.25 1.99 -22.96
N PRO A 407 -2.94 1.88 -24.27
CA PRO A 407 -3.89 1.52 -25.30
C PRO A 407 -4.25 0.02 -25.19
N PHE A 408 -5.26 -0.29 -24.37
CA PHE A 408 -5.66 -1.65 -24.02
C PHE A 408 -5.97 -2.56 -25.23
N ALA A 409 -6.38 -1.99 -26.37
CA ALA A 409 -6.65 -2.75 -27.59
C ALA A 409 -5.38 -3.34 -28.26
N GLN A 410 -4.19 -2.89 -27.89
CA GLN A 410 -2.92 -3.30 -28.49
C GLN A 410 -2.17 -4.35 -27.66
N ILE A 411 -2.64 -4.66 -26.48
CA ILE A 411 -1.99 -5.56 -25.51
C ILE A 411 -2.89 -6.75 -25.17
N ASP A 412 -2.27 -7.86 -24.82
CA ASP A 412 -2.98 -9.09 -24.46
C ASP A 412 -3.33 -9.11 -22.96
N TYR A 413 -2.63 -8.34 -22.14
CA TYR A 413 -2.92 -8.11 -20.73
C TYR A 413 -2.36 -6.77 -20.26
N ALA A 414 -2.95 -6.20 -19.23
CA ALA A 414 -2.47 -4.96 -18.62
C ALA A 414 -1.80 -5.23 -17.26
N THR A 415 -0.77 -4.43 -16.93
CA THR A 415 0.00 -4.61 -15.69
C THR A 415 0.30 -3.29 -15.00
N PHE A 416 0.40 -3.35 -13.67
CA PHE A 416 0.87 -2.27 -12.80
C PHE A 416 1.40 -2.86 -11.49
N THR A 417 2.03 -2.02 -10.66
CA THR A 417 2.45 -2.39 -9.30
C THR A 417 1.83 -1.46 -8.26
N THR A 418 2.03 -1.74 -6.98
CA THR A 418 1.69 -0.86 -5.86
C THR A 418 2.84 -0.83 -4.86
N CYS A 419 2.87 0.20 -4.00
CA CYS A 419 3.83 0.31 -2.91
C CYS A 419 3.13 0.87 -1.67
N PRO A 420 3.17 0.17 -0.53
CA PRO A 420 2.45 0.60 0.68
C PRO A 420 3.19 1.67 1.49
N ILE A 421 4.44 2.00 1.15
CA ILE A 421 5.30 2.92 1.91
C ILE A 421 5.62 4.22 1.15
N VAL A 422 4.72 4.68 0.29
CA VAL A 422 4.94 5.93 -0.46
C VAL A 422 4.86 7.16 0.46
N HIS A 423 3.85 7.22 1.33
CA HIS A 423 3.57 8.40 2.15
C HIS A 423 3.71 8.17 3.65
N ALA A 424 3.49 6.96 4.14
CA ALA A 424 3.54 6.63 5.56
C ALA A 424 4.19 5.26 5.77
N PRO A 425 5.28 5.17 6.57
CA PRO A 425 6.01 3.93 6.76
C PRO A 425 5.61 3.18 8.03
N ASP A 426 4.69 3.71 8.87
CA ASP A 426 4.27 3.04 10.09
C ASP A 426 3.47 1.75 9.83
N ASP A 427 3.48 0.82 10.77
CA ASP A 427 2.89 -0.52 10.61
C ASP A 427 1.39 -0.46 10.32
N ARG A 428 0.66 0.45 10.96
CA ARG A 428 -0.79 0.58 10.78
C ARG A 428 -1.12 1.10 9.38
N SER A 429 -0.44 2.17 8.93
CA SER A 429 -0.63 2.71 7.58
C SER A 429 -0.32 1.68 6.50
N VAL A 430 0.76 0.90 6.66
CA VAL A 430 1.11 -0.16 5.71
C VAL A 430 0.05 -1.26 5.66
N MET A 431 -0.49 -1.71 6.81
CA MET A 431 -1.59 -2.69 6.81
C MET A 431 -2.89 -2.12 6.24
N GLU A 432 -3.20 -0.86 6.50
CA GLU A 432 -4.40 -0.19 5.98
C GLU A 432 -4.39 -0.04 4.45
N THR A 433 -3.21 -0.06 3.80
CA THR A 433 -3.15 -0.06 2.33
C THR A 433 -3.91 -1.23 1.70
N LEU A 434 -4.06 -2.33 2.43
CA LEU A 434 -4.83 -3.50 1.98
C LEU A 434 -6.30 -3.19 1.75
N ASP A 435 -6.88 -2.26 2.52
CA ASP A 435 -8.28 -1.83 2.39
C ASP A 435 -8.52 -1.03 1.09
N THR A 436 -7.45 -0.48 0.51
CA THR A 436 -7.52 0.28 -0.75
C THR A 436 -7.49 -0.62 -1.99
N LEU A 437 -6.91 -1.81 -1.89
CA LEU A 437 -6.71 -2.71 -3.04
C LEU A 437 -8.01 -3.10 -3.78
N PRO A 438 -9.16 -3.31 -3.12
CA PRO A 438 -10.42 -3.53 -3.82
C PRO A 438 -10.83 -2.35 -4.72
N PHE A 439 -10.56 -1.10 -4.29
CA PHE A 439 -10.83 0.11 -5.10
C PHE A 439 -9.89 0.20 -6.30
N ILE A 440 -8.60 -0.15 -6.11
CA ILE A 440 -7.62 -0.24 -7.19
C ILE A 440 -8.05 -1.29 -8.21
N ALA A 441 -8.38 -2.51 -7.77
CA ALA A 441 -8.84 -3.59 -8.64
C ALA A 441 -10.08 -3.18 -9.45
N ALA A 442 -11.08 -2.59 -8.79
CA ALA A 442 -12.29 -2.13 -9.42
C ALA A 442 -12.06 -0.99 -10.43
N SER A 443 -11.15 -0.06 -10.12
CA SER A 443 -10.79 1.04 -11.02
C SER A 443 -9.98 0.54 -12.21
N ALA A 444 -9.00 -0.34 -11.98
CA ALA A 444 -8.23 -0.98 -13.05
C ALA A 444 -9.12 -1.80 -14.00
N ALA A 445 -10.04 -2.60 -13.46
CA ALA A 445 -10.99 -3.39 -14.27
C ALA A 445 -11.89 -2.50 -15.13
N ALA A 446 -12.37 -1.37 -14.57
CA ALA A 446 -13.18 -0.41 -15.33
C ALA A 446 -12.39 0.25 -16.48
N LEU A 447 -11.09 0.50 -16.29
CA LEU A 447 -10.20 1.05 -17.33
C LEU A 447 -9.88 0.00 -18.41
N ALA A 448 -9.47 -1.19 -17.98
CA ALA A 448 -9.01 -2.26 -18.87
C ALA A 448 -10.17 -2.94 -19.65
N GLY A 449 -11.40 -2.83 -19.17
CA GLY A 449 -12.57 -3.43 -19.80
C GLY A 449 -12.45 -4.95 -19.86
N ARG A 450 -12.18 -5.52 -21.05
CA ARG A 450 -12.04 -6.97 -21.27
C ARG A 450 -10.59 -7.45 -21.25
N THR A 451 -9.63 -6.53 -21.17
CA THR A 451 -8.21 -6.87 -21.14
C THR A 451 -7.85 -7.48 -19.78
N PRO A 452 -7.28 -8.68 -19.72
CA PRO A 452 -6.88 -9.32 -18.48
C PRO A 452 -5.93 -8.43 -17.66
N LEU A 453 -6.04 -8.49 -16.33
CA LEU A 453 -5.19 -7.73 -15.41
C LEU A 453 -4.21 -8.65 -14.70
N ARG A 454 -2.96 -8.21 -14.64
CA ARG A 454 -1.88 -8.79 -13.84
C ARG A 454 -1.27 -7.72 -12.96
N VAL A 455 -0.85 -8.07 -11.76
CA VAL A 455 -0.30 -7.10 -10.80
C VAL A 455 1.06 -7.57 -10.31
N GLY A 456 2.00 -6.64 -10.21
CA GLY A 456 3.29 -6.87 -9.59
C GLY A 456 4.46 -7.07 -10.57
N PRO A 457 5.64 -7.37 -10.02
CA PRO A 457 5.93 -7.69 -8.62
C PRO A 457 5.65 -6.52 -7.68
N SER A 458 4.85 -6.77 -6.64
CA SER A 458 4.60 -5.82 -5.55
C SER A 458 5.26 -6.31 -4.26
N THR A 459 5.84 -5.38 -3.51
CA THR A 459 6.58 -5.64 -2.28
C THR A 459 6.25 -4.57 -1.25
N ILE A 460 6.53 -4.82 0.04
CA ILE A 460 6.46 -3.74 1.04
C ILE A 460 7.49 -2.67 0.70
N ALA A 461 8.75 -3.05 0.47
CA ALA A 461 9.79 -2.14 0.03
C ALA A 461 9.52 -1.60 -1.39
N ALA A 462 9.92 -0.37 -1.65
CA ALA A 462 9.74 0.27 -2.95
C ALA A 462 10.63 -0.38 -4.03
N ARG A 463 10.06 -0.65 -5.19
CA ARG A 463 10.84 -1.07 -6.37
C ARG A 463 11.52 0.11 -7.03
N ASP A 464 10.84 1.27 -7.04
CA ASP A 464 11.32 2.51 -7.64
C ASP A 464 10.82 3.70 -6.80
N ASN A 465 11.55 4.81 -6.88
CA ASN A 465 11.08 6.07 -6.34
C ASN A 465 10.32 6.83 -7.44
N PRO A 466 9.02 7.13 -7.27
CA PRO A 466 8.20 7.70 -8.32
C PRO A 466 8.59 9.15 -8.68
N TYR A 467 9.27 9.87 -7.79
CA TYR A 467 9.67 11.28 -8.01
C TYR A 467 11.18 11.48 -7.93
N GLY A 468 11.87 10.80 -7.02
CA GLY A 468 13.31 10.89 -6.84
C GLY A 468 14.10 10.08 -7.87
N SER A 469 15.41 10.27 -7.92
CA SER A 469 16.32 9.54 -8.80
C SER A 469 16.50 8.08 -8.38
N ALA A 470 16.43 7.80 -7.08
CA ALA A 470 16.61 6.47 -6.48
C ALA A 470 15.70 6.29 -5.27
N THR A 471 15.51 5.04 -4.85
CA THR A 471 14.93 4.68 -3.57
C THR A 471 15.82 5.13 -2.42
N LEU A 472 15.25 5.21 -1.20
CA LEU A 472 16.01 5.62 -0.03
C LEU A 472 16.77 4.42 0.56
N ALA A 473 18.03 4.64 0.90
CA ALA A 473 18.87 3.64 1.55
C ALA A 473 18.35 3.32 2.97
N ASN A 474 18.53 2.07 3.39
CA ASN A 474 18.20 1.61 4.73
C ASN A 474 19.29 0.67 5.27
N GLU A 475 19.42 0.59 6.58
CA GLU A 475 20.33 -0.35 7.21
C GLU A 475 19.91 -1.80 6.95
N PRO A 476 20.85 -2.73 6.79
CA PRO A 476 20.56 -4.13 6.56
C PRO A 476 20.05 -4.85 7.82
N GLY A 477 19.30 -5.92 7.62
CA GLY A 477 18.84 -6.82 8.68
C GLY A 477 17.96 -6.13 9.72
N ALA A 478 18.08 -6.56 10.97
CA ALA A 478 17.26 -6.06 12.08
C ALA A 478 17.56 -4.61 12.51
N ALA A 479 18.64 -3.99 12.03
CA ALA A 479 18.95 -2.57 12.23
C ALA A 479 18.15 -1.66 11.30
N GLY A 480 17.49 -2.23 10.28
CA GLY A 480 16.65 -1.50 9.35
C GLY A 480 15.53 -0.74 10.04
N ARG A 481 15.15 0.40 9.48
CA ARG A 481 14.12 1.30 10.00
C ARG A 481 12.90 1.33 9.07
N ARG A 482 11.78 1.76 9.59
CA ARG A 482 10.58 2.06 8.80
C ARG A 482 10.77 3.40 8.09
N ILE A 483 11.03 3.37 6.79
CA ILE A 483 11.35 4.55 5.98
C ILE A 483 10.48 4.54 4.71
N CYS A 484 9.85 5.67 4.40
CA CYS A 484 9.14 5.82 3.11
C CYS A 484 10.08 5.58 1.94
N LEU A 485 9.59 4.94 0.89
CA LEU A 485 10.29 4.73 -0.39
C LEU A 485 11.67 4.06 -0.28
N THR A 486 11.93 3.31 0.81
CA THR A 486 13.15 2.48 0.89
C THR A 486 13.01 1.22 0.04
N ASP A 487 14.09 0.76 -0.57
CA ASP A 487 14.16 -0.53 -1.28
C ASP A 487 14.40 -1.72 -0.35
N ASN A 488 14.71 -1.48 0.93
CA ASN A 488 15.04 -2.49 1.92
C ASN A 488 14.19 -2.31 3.19
N ASP A 489 12.90 -2.62 3.10
CA ASP A 489 12.02 -2.59 4.28
C ASP A 489 12.21 -3.85 5.12
N PRO A 490 12.58 -3.73 6.42
CA PRO A 490 12.87 -4.89 7.26
C PRO A 490 11.67 -5.80 7.47
N ARG A 491 10.44 -5.27 7.40
CA ARG A 491 9.19 -6.04 7.61
C ARG A 491 8.97 -7.14 6.58
N GLN A 492 9.62 -7.03 5.42
CA GLN A 492 9.62 -8.07 4.40
C GLN A 492 10.07 -9.43 4.96
N ARG A 493 10.94 -9.43 5.97
CA ARG A 493 11.54 -10.63 6.57
C ARG A 493 10.81 -11.17 7.78
N GLY A 494 9.87 -10.38 8.37
CA GLY A 494 9.09 -10.75 9.55
C GLY A 494 7.75 -11.42 9.24
N LEU A 495 7.05 -11.81 10.31
CA LEU A 495 5.66 -12.29 10.22
C LEU A 495 4.73 -11.24 9.60
N PHE A 496 5.01 -9.96 9.85
CA PHE A 496 4.34 -8.83 9.22
C PHE A 496 4.31 -8.97 7.69
N GLY A 497 5.46 -9.32 7.08
CA GLY A 497 5.56 -9.51 5.63
C GLY A 497 4.67 -10.64 5.13
N ALA A 498 4.60 -11.76 5.83
CA ALA A 498 3.70 -12.86 5.48
C ALA A 498 2.23 -12.45 5.60
N ALA A 499 1.85 -11.81 6.72
CA ALA A 499 0.47 -11.36 6.96
C ALA A 499 0.02 -10.34 5.90
N TRP A 500 0.84 -9.32 5.62
CA TRP A 500 0.54 -8.31 4.60
C TRP A 500 0.38 -8.93 3.21
N ASN A 501 1.29 -9.82 2.81
CA ASN A 501 1.22 -10.46 1.49
C ASN A 501 0.02 -11.40 1.35
N LEU A 502 -0.44 -12.07 2.42
CA LEU A 502 -1.71 -12.80 2.37
C LEU A 502 -2.89 -11.86 2.14
N GLY A 503 -2.95 -10.74 2.88
CA GLY A 503 -3.98 -9.71 2.70
C GLY A 503 -3.99 -9.14 1.28
N TYR A 504 -2.81 -8.85 0.74
CA TYR A 504 -2.61 -8.36 -0.62
C TYR A 504 -3.13 -9.36 -1.66
N PHE A 505 -2.70 -10.61 -1.55
CA PHE A 505 -3.12 -11.67 -2.48
C PHE A 505 -4.63 -11.91 -2.40
N ALA A 506 -5.20 -11.95 -1.20
CA ALA A 506 -6.64 -12.13 -0.99
C ALA A 506 -7.48 -11.00 -1.59
N ALA A 507 -7.05 -9.74 -1.40
CA ALA A 507 -7.76 -8.56 -1.92
C ALA A 507 -7.82 -8.58 -3.46
N PHE A 508 -6.69 -8.80 -4.14
CA PHE A 508 -6.65 -8.86 -5.59
C PHE A 508 -7.26 -10.14 -6.17
N ALA A 509 -7.15 -11.27 -5.50
CA ALA A 509 -7.87 -12.49 -5.88
C ALA A 509 -9.38 -12.27 -5.87
N ASN A 510 -9.89 -11.52 -4.90
CA ASN A 510 -11.30 -11.13 -4.84
C ASN A 510 -11.66 -10.07 -5.91
N GLY A 511 -10.70 -9.27 -6.35
CA GLY A 511 -10.85 -8.26 -7.40
C GLY A 511 -10.80 -8.79 -8.84
N GLY A 512 -10.63 -10.09 -9.05
CA GLY A 512 -10.64 -10.71 -10.39
C GLY A 512 -9.32 -10.56 -11.16
N ILE A 513 -8.21 -10.29 -10.49
CA ILE A 513 -6.88 -10.26 -11.07
C ILE A 513 -6.43 -11.69 -11.41
N GLU A 514 -5.89 -11.92 -12.62
CA GLU A 514 -5.50 -13.26 -13.11
C GLU A 514 -4.16 -13.74 -12.57
N HIS A 515 -3.19 -12.83 -12.45
CA HIS A 515 -1.85 -13.12 -11.94
C HIS A 515 -1.42 -12.04 -10.96
N ILE A 516 -0.84 -12.48 -9.85
CA ILE A 516 -0.31 -11.60 -8.79
C ILE A 516 1.13 -12.02 -8.54
N ALA A 517 2.09 -11.15 -8.90
CA ALA A 517 3.48 -11.35 -8.55
C ALA A 517 3.80 -10.63 -7.24
N LEU A 518 4.38 -11.35 -6.28
CA LEU A 518 4.70 -10.85 -4.95
C LEU A 518 6.18 -11.05 -4.66
N SER A 519 6.82 -10.02 -4.13
CA SER A 519 8.21 -10.08 -3.72
C SER A 519 9.20 -10.38 -4.85
N GLU A 520 10.46 -10.52 -4.51
CA GLU A 520 11.53 -11.01 -5.37
C GLU A 520 12.09 -12.32 -4.77
N LEU A 521 12.75 -13.15 -5.56
CA LEU A 521 13.33 -14.38 -5.03
C LEU A 521 14.43 -14.08 -4.03
N THR A 522 15.33 -13.17 -4.39
CA THR A 522 16.50 -12.76 -3.60
C THR A 522 16.64 -11.23 -3.59
N GLY A 523 17.64 -10.71 -2.87
CA GLY A 523 17.86 -9.28 -2.72
C GLY A 523 17.05 -8.67 -1.54
N PRO A 524 17.04 -7.34 -1.41
CA PRO A 524 16.43 -6.66 -0.26
C PRO A 524 14.90 -6.87 -0.17
N ARG A 525 14.25 -7.15 -1.29
CA ARG A 525 12.81 -7.47 -1.40
C ARG A 525 12.54 -8.97 -1.50
N GLY A 526 13.56 -9.78 -1.15
CA GLY A 526 13.59 -11.22 -1.36
C GLY A 526 12.83 -12.03 -0.29
N LEU A 527 12.76 -13.34 -0.58
CA LEU A 527 12.16 -14.36 0.29
C LEU A 527 13.14 -14.99 1.25
N PHE A 528 14.41 -14.56 1.22
CA PHE A 528 15.48 -15.10 2.04
C PHE A 528 16.17 -14.00 2.85
N ASP A 529 16.58 -14.34 4.07
CA ASP A 529 17.51 -13.57 4.88
C ASP A 529 18.84 -14.33 4.90
N GLY A 530 19.77 -13.94 4.03
CA GLY A 530 20.91 -14.78 3.68
C GLY A 530 20.43 -16.08 3.02
N GLU A 531 20.82 -17.22 3.59
CA GLU A 531 20.39 -18.56 3.11
C GLU A 531 19.09 -19.05 3.79
N ARG A 532 18.54 -18.30 4.74
CA ARG A 532 17.36 -18.74 5.51
C ARG A 532 16.07 -18.26 4.85
N PRO A 533 15.13 -19.16 4.56
CA PRO A 533 13.82 -18.75 4.08
C PRO A 533 13.07 -17.97 5.17
N THR A 534 12.34 -16.94 4.74
CA THR A 534 11.49 -16.13 5.60
C THR A 534 10.10 -16.78 5.76
N PRO A 535 9.28 -16.34 6.74
CA PRO A 535 7.88 -16.78 6.85
C PRO A 535 7.13 -16.65 5.52
N LEU A 536 7.41 -15.59 4.76
CA LEU A 536 6.78 -15.30 3.48
C LEU A 536 7.07 -16.37 2.41
N TYR A 537 8.28 -16.93 2.36
CA TYR A 537 8.60 -18.02 1.43
C TYR A 537 7.63 -19.19 1.56
N HIS A 538 7.39 -19.64 2.79
CA HIS A 538 6.49 -20.78 3.06
C HIS A 538 5.03 -20.46 2.74
N LEU A 539 4.57 -19.24 3.03
CA LEU A 539 3.24 -18.80 2.65
C LEU A 539 3.06 -18.82 1.13
N LEU A 540 4.02 -18.25 0.38
CA LEU A 540 3.94 -18.23 -1.08
C LEU A 540 4.00 -19.63 -1.68
N ALA A 541 4.79 -20.55 -1.10
CA ALA A 541 4.80 -21.96 -1.51
C ALA A 541 3.43 -22.63 -1.31
N SER A 542 2.77 -22.35 -0.17
CA SER A 542 1.42 -22.84 0.11
C SER A 542 0.39 -22.28 -0.88
N LEU A 543 0.41 -20.98 -1.17
CA LEU A 543 -0.47 -20.35 -2.16
C LEU A 543 -0.21 -20.87 -3.58
N ALA A 544 1.05 -21.08 -3.96
CA ALA A 544 1.42 -21.64 -5.26
C ALA A 544 0.92 -23.07 -5.44
N ALA A 545 0.93 -23.88 -4.37
CA ALA A 545 0.41 -25.25 -4.39
C ALA A 545 -1.11 -25.30 -4.66
N ALA A 546 -1.85 -24.24 -4.35
CA ALA A 546 -3.28 -24.13 -4.62
C ALA A 546 -3.61 -23.70 -6.06
N ARG A 547 -2.61 -23.56 -6.94
CA ARG A 547 -2.80 -23.13 -8.34
C ARG A 547 -3.90 -23.91 -9.04
N GLY A 548 -4.84 -23.19 -9.64
CA GLY A 548 -5.97 -23.77 -10.38
C GLY A 548 -7.15 -24.21 -9.51
N ALA A 549 -7.01 -24.19 -8.18
CA ALA A 549 -8.13 -24.45 -7.28
C ALA A 549 -9.17 -23.31 -7.39
N LYS A 550 -10.45 -23.66 -7.30
CA LYS A 550 -11.54 -22.68 -7.31
C LYS A 550 -11.56 -21.91 -6.00
N ARG A 551 -11.66 -20.60 -6.10
CA ARG A 551 -11.83 -19.74 -4.94
C ARG A 551 -13.18 -20.00 -4.25
N VAL A 552 -13.20 -19.92 -2.93
CA VAL A 552 -14.40 -19.96 -2.10
C VAL A 552 -14.74 -18.53 -1.66
N GLU A 553 -16.00 -18.14 -1.72
CA GLU A 553 -16.45 -16.90 -1.11
C GLU A 553 -16.05 -16.90 0.36
N THR A 554 -15.28 -15.88 0.75
CA THR A 554 -14.74 -15.77 2.11
C THR A 554 -15.04 -14.36 2.61
N ARG A 555 -15.75 -14.26 3.74
CA ARG A 555 -16.09 -12.99 4.37
C ARG A 555 -15.59 -12.97 5.79
N VAL A 556 -15.04 -11.82 6.20
CA VAL A 556 -14.72 -11.51 7.59
C VAL A 556 -15.83 -10.62 8.12
N GLU A 557 -16.57 -11.11 9.08
CA GLU A 557 -17.68 -10.41 9.73
C GLU A 557 -17.29 -10.04 11.15
N ARG A 558 -17.72 -8.87 11.61
CA ARG A 558 -17.40 -8.34 12.94
C ARG A 558 -15.89 -8.18 13.15
N GLY A 559 -15.48 -7.97 14.40
CA GLY A 559 -14.08 -7.80 14.78
C GLY A 559 -13.66 -6.33 14.85
N ALA A 560 -12.92 -6.00 15.92
CA ALA A 560 -12.35 -4.66 16.11
C ALA A 560 -10.97 -4.51 15.47
N LEU A 561 -10.31 -5.63 15.14
CA LEU A 561 -8.96 -5.67 14.58
C LEU A 561 -8.99 -6.22 13.15
N PRO A 562 -8.10 -5.72 12.26
CA PRO A 562 -8.05 -6.15 10.88
C PRO A 562 -7.61 -7.61 10.75
N LEU A 563 -8.23 -8.32 9.79
CA LEU A 563 -7.99 -9.73 9.51
C LEU A 563 -8.05 -9.97 7.99
N ALA A 564 -7.12 -10.73 7.46
CA ALA A 564 -7.19 -11.23 6.09
C ALA A 564 -7.62 -12.70 6.09
N ALA A 565 -8.45 -13.09 5.11
CA ALA A 565 -8.85 -14.47 4.90
C ALA A 565 -9.01 -14.78 3.41
N LEU A 566 -8.59 -15.97 2.99
CA LEU A 566 -8.72 -16.50 1.63
C LEU A 566 -8.98 -18.00 1.69
N ALA A 567 -9.94 -18.50 0.93
CA ALA A 567 -10.20 -19.93 0.86
C ALA A 567 -10.33 -20.46 -0.57
N VAL A 568 -9.94 -21.72 -0.75
CA VAL A 568 -10.11 -22.47 -1.99
C VAL A 568 -10.81 -23.80 -1.75
N ALA A 569 -11.51 -24.28 -2.78
CA ALA A 569 -12.11 -25.60 -2.80
C ALA A 569 -11.09 -26.63 -3.28
N ASN A 570 -10.98 -27.72 -2.52
CA ASN A 570 -10.23 -28.92 -2.89
C ASN A 570 -11.16 -29.98 -3.46
N THR A 571 -10.68 -31.22 -3.58
CA THR A 571 -11.51 -32.36 -4.02
C THR A 571 -12.67 -32.63 -3.05
N GLY A 572 -13.85 -32.88 -3.58
CA GLY A 572 -15.04 -33.11 -2.78
C GLY A 572 -15.51 -31.85 -2.04
N SER A 573 -15.75 -31.99 -0.72
CA SER A 573 -16.15 -30.88 0.15
C SER A 573 -15.00 -30.28 0.95
N ALA A 574 -13.77 -30.72 0.73
CA ALA A 574 -12.59 -30.21 1.43
C ALA A 574 -12.23 -28.79 0.97
N ARG A 575 -11.67 -28.01 1.89
CA ARG A 575 -11.26 -26.62 1.67
C ARG A 575 -9.92 -26.35 2.31
N THR A 576 -9.13 -25.46 1.70
CA THR A 576 -7.98 -24.83 2.36
C THR A 576 -8.34 -23.38 2.64
N LEU A 577 -8.09 -22.93 3.86
CA LEU A 577 -8.38 -21.58 4.35
C LEU A 577 -7.11 -20.99 4.95
N TRP A 578 -6.66 -19.88 4.43
CA TRP A 578 -5.59 -19.05 5.01
C TRP A 578 -6.21 -17.87 5.77
N ILE A 579 -5.68 -17.59 6.96
CA ILE A 579 -6.07 -16.43 7.79
C ILE A 579 -4.81 -15.77 8.29
N ALA A 580 -4.75 -14.42 8.27
CA ALA A 580 -3.70 -13.65 8.89
C ALA A 580 -4.26 -12.58 9.82
N ASN A 581 -3.69 -12.50 11.01
CA ASN A 581 -3.86 -11.35 11.90
C ASN A 581 -3.05 -10.17 11.34
N LEU A 582 -3.72 -9.08 10.99
CA LEU A 582 -3.07 -7.88 10.45
C LEU A 582 -2.76 -6.83 11.53
N ALA A 583 -2.95 -7.17 12.81
CA ALA A 583 -2.75 -6.28 13.95
C ALA A 583 -1.54 -6.67 14.81
N ALA A 584 -0.98 -5.67 15.48
CA ALA A 584 0.06 -5.85 16.51
C ALA A 584 -0.48 -6.43 17.83
N GLN A 585 -1.80 -6.69 17.92
CA GLN A 585 -2.47 -7.27 19.08
C GLN A 585 -2.95 -8.68 18.76
N GLN A 586 -3.01 -9.51 19.80
CA GLN A 586 -3.63 -10.81 19.72
C GLN A 586 -5.14 -10.66 19.51
N GLN A 587 -5.76 -11.51 18.68
CA GLN A 587 -7.20 -11.54 18.48
C GLN A 587 -7.76 -12.97 18.41
N THR A 588 -9.03 -13.09 18.76
CA THR A 588 -9.78 -14.34 18.65
C THR A 588 -10.69 -14.30 17.43
N VAL A 589 -10.70 -15.38 16.67
CA VAL A 589 -11.47 -15.56 15.44
C VAL A 589 -12.41 -16.74 15.58
N GLU A 590 -13.70 -16.55 15.30
CA GLU A 590 -14.69 -17.62 15.20
C GLU A 590 -14.64 -18.25 13.80
N LEU A 591 -14.63 -19.58 13.74
CA LEU A 591 -14.55 -20.37 12.52
C LEU A 591 -15.78 -21.26 12.36
N GLU A 592 -16.39 -21.25 11.19
CA GLU A 592 -17.45 -22.22 10.84
C GLU A 592 -16.85 -23.42 10.11
N THR A 593 -16.27 -24.36 10.86
CA THR A 593 -15.74 -25.62 10.29
C THR A 593 -16.84 -26.66 10.02
N GLY A 594 -18.04 -26.46 10.54
CA GLY A 594 -19.17 -27.40 10.41
C GLY A 594 -18.92 -28.75 11.07
N GLY A 595 -18.05 -28.82 12.10
CA GLY A 595 -17.67 -30.05 12.79
C GLY A 595 -16.84 -31.02 11.95
N LYS A 596 -16.25 -30.55 10.83
CA LYS A 596 -15.39 -31.36 9.96
C LYS A 596 -14.00 -31.49 10.58
N LYS A 597 -13.37 -32.66 10.33
CA LYS A 597 -11.96 -32.87 10.68
C LYS A 597 -11.12 -31.75 10.06
N THR A 598 -10.28 -31.12 10.86
CA THR A 598 -9.47 -29.97 10.45
C THR A 598 -8.04 -30.15 10.94
N THR A 599 -7.08 -29.72 10.12
CA THR A 599 -5.68 -29.55 10.53
C THR A 599 -5.25 -28.13 10.31
N ILE A 600 -4.26 -27.64 11.09
CA ILE A 600 -3.75 -26.29 11.06
C ILE A 600 -2.22 -26.28 11.03
N ALA A 601 -1.65 -25.50 10.12
CA ALA A 601 -0.25 -25.08 10.14
C ALA A 601 -0.17 -23.60 10.55
N ARG A 602 0.86 -23.21 11.31
CA ARG A 602 0.95 -21.88 11.93
C ARG A 602 2.29 -21.20 11.64
N TRP A 603 2.26 -19.97 11.18
CA TRP A 603 3.40 -19.06 11.02
C TRP A 603 3.35 -18.04 12.15
N ARG A 604 4.11 -18.25 13.21
CA ARG A 604 4.11 -17.43 14.43
C ARG A 604 5.49 -17.30 15.03
N THR A 605 5.66 -16.42 16.01
CA THR A 605 6.89 -16.27 16.77
C THR A 605 7.36 -17.61 17.36
N GLY A 606 8.67 -17.90 17.23
CA GLY A 606 9.25 -19.15 17.70
C GLY A 606 9.16 -20.34 16.74
N THR A 607 8.53 -20.15 15.55
CA THR A 607 8.56 -21.17 14.50
C THR A 607 9.94 -21.22 13.84
N ASP A 608 10.46 -22.43 13.62
CA ASP A 608 11.67 -22.65 12.83
C ASP A 608 11.33 -22.65 11.33
N TYR A 609 11.68 -21.58 10.65
CA TYR A 609 11.45 -21.41 9.21
C TYR A 609 12.50 -22.01 8.31
N THR A 610 13.44 -22.81 8.84
CA THR A 610 14.27 -23.69 8.00
C THR A 610 13.45 -24.82 7.38
N ARG A 611 12.23 -25.03 7.87
CA ARG A 611 11.26 -26.01 7.37
C ARG A 611 9.86 -25.39 7.29
N THR A 612 9.07 -25.91 6.36
CA THR A 612 7.64 -25.57 6.31
C THR A 612 6.95 -26.04 7.59
N PRO A 613 6.14 -25.19 8.26
CA PRO A 613 5.38 -25.58 9.43
C PRO A 613 4.48 -26.80 9.16
N ALA A 614 4.62 -27.85 9.97
CA ALA A 614 3.83 -29.05 9.81
C ALA A 614 2.40 -28.86 10.34
N PRO A 615 1.37 -29.34 9.62
CA PRO A 615 0.00 -29.27 10.10
C PRO A 615 -0.23 -30.22 11.29
N VAL A 616 -0.99 -29.73 12.27
CA VAL A 616 -1.43 -30.50 13.45
C VAL A 616 -2.95 -30.56 13.52
N GLY A 617 -3.52 -31.52 14.23
CA GLY A 617 -4.97 -31.62 14.43
C GLY A 617 -5.53 -30.36 15.10
N PHE A 618 -6.68 -29.88 14.63
CA PHE A 618 -7.39 -28.74 15.17
C PHE A 618 -8.88 -29.07 15.31
N ASP A 619 -9.38 -28.96 16.52
CA ASP A 619 -10.77 -29.30 16.87
C ASP A 619 -11.36 -28.22 17.78
N ALA A 620 -11.49 -27.02 17.21
CA ALA A 620 -12.09 -25.89 17.90
C ALA A 620 -12.86 -25.01 16.91
N SER A 621 -13.90 -24.32 17.41
CA SER A 621 -14.66 -23.33 16.66
C SER A 621 -14.07 -21.91 16.80
N THR A 622 -13.07 -21.74 17.65
CA THR A 622 -12.40 -20.48 17.90
C THR A 622 -10.89 -20.65 17.76
N LEU A 623 -10.25 -19.68 17.16
CA LEU A 623 -8.82 -19.62 16.93
C LEU A 623 -8.25 -18.31 17.50
N THR A 624 -7.29 -18.42 18.41
CA THR A 624 -6.51 -17.26 18.85
C THR A 624 -5.29 -17.11 17.96
N LEU A 625 -5.11 -15.91 17.41
CA LEU A 625 -3.99 -15.52 16.56
C LEU A 625 -3.12 -14.51 17.30
N ASP A 626 -1.83 -14.78 17.37
CA ASP A 626 -0.82 -13.85 17.87
C ASP A 626 -0.62 -12.66 16.91
N PRO A 627 0.09 -11.58 17.30
CA PRO A 627 0.41 -10.47 16.40
C PRO A 627 1.04 -10.96 15.09
N TYR A 628 0.46 -10.53 13.96
CA TYR A 628 0.89 -10.87 12.60
C TYR A 628 0.98 -12.36 12.28
N GLU A 629 0.38 -13.21 13.11
CA GLU A 629 0.35 -14.65 12.86
C GLU A 629 -0.50 -14.97 11.62
N THR A 630 0.03 -15.86 10.80
CA THR A 630 -0.68 -16.45 9.66
C THR A 630 -0.91 -17.93 9.91
N VAL A 631 -2.06 -18.45 9.51
CA VAL A 631 -2.41 -19.87 9.60
C VAL A 631 -2.97 -20.40 8.29
N GLU A 632 -2.75 -21.69 8.05
CA GLU A 632 -3.37 -22.46 6.99
C GLU A 632 -4.18 -23.59 7.61
N LEU A 633 -5.47 -23.65 7.30
CA LEU A 633 -6.37 -24.70 7.76
C LEU A 633 -6.80 -25.59 6.60
N HIS A 634 -6.72 -26.91 6.78
CA HIS A 634 -7.29 -27.89 5.86
C HIS A 634 -8.55 -28.48 6.50
N ILE A 635 -9.71 -28.13 5.95
CA ILE A 635 -11.04 -28.44 6.49
C ILE A 635 -11.64 -29.57 5.66
N GLY A 636 -12.06 -30.66 6.34
CA GLY A 636 -12.74 -31.80 5.70
C GLY A 636 -11.80 -32.79 5.01
N THR A 637 -10.56 -32.88 5.48
CA THR A 637 -9.58 -33.91 5.03
C THR A 637 -9.80 -35.27 5.73
#